data_543e048a1489c64a86a88129e56eff52
#
_entry.id   543e048a1489c64a86a88129e56eff52
#
_cell.length_a   1.000
_cell.length_b   1.000
_cell.length_c   1.000
_cell.angle_alpha   90.00
_cell.angle_beta   90.00
_cell.angle_gamma   90.00
#
_symmetry.space_group_name_H-M   'P 1'
#
loop_
_entity.id
_entity.type
_entity.pdbx_description
1 polymer ?
#
loop_
_entity_poly.entity_id
_entity_poly.type
_entity_poly.pdbx_seq_one_letter_code
_entity_poly.pdbx_strand_id
1 'polypeptide(L)'
;MGKKIVFLLASFFFVWVANGQNTIIKGIVTDSITGERLPYVSLKFEGTTIGAATDGDGNFSFSTPTIDKILEISYLGYDKKQMKVIPGKTNDLKIQLVPNGIMLNEVVVRPQKEKYSKKENPAVTFVRQVIALRESNDPHNHDYFQYDRYEKMVFAMNEYEPKPKKNGKPGKFDFLADFVDTLDIGTTILPISEKEKVETVYYRKDPKSKKHIVKGNKSSGVDEIFSRDGIQQVLSEVFREVDIFQNDIPLFLQRFVSPLSTIGPNYYKYYLMDTLNVNGQKCVDLGFVPFNSETFGFTGHLYVTLDSTYFVQKAILNVPKDINLNFVSRMTIEQIFERTPDSTRIIKKDDISVNFKLSEKTKGMYARRLNVYSNQSFEEPNAEQAQIFKSGAPVIISKDAYRQPDDFWISNRPEEAIKKNPNSVEKLMVKLRSVPVFYVTEKVVTTLVSGYIPTNKDPAMNKFEFGPMNSTISGSAIEGARFRVGGTTTPALNKNWFFDGYMAYGTRDEKLKYNALVEYPFNERKEYRKEFPINSIRLEYMYDINKLGQQYMYTSKDNVLLSIRRQKDTRATYLRQAELTYSYEQYNGLAYNAIVRNRREYATEYAVFDRINADGTISDVKHYNMTELELKLRYGKNEKFYQTRNSRIPITFDALIFNFSHVMAKKNLLGSSYDYHRTDIGIQKRFWFSAFGYIDIITKAGKVWSKVPYPLLILPNANLSYTIQPEAYTNMNAMEFISDEYVSWDLTYYMNGNLLNRLPLIKKLKAREVFCFRGLWGHLTEKNNPKNGGDGLYLFPKGSYTLGKAPYMEASVGVENIFKFLRVDYVWRLNYRNHPDIQTKGIRCTMRLSF
;
A
#
# COMPACT_ATOMS: atom_id res chain seq x y z
N MET A 1 20.40 29.47 10.60
CA MET A 1 20.50 28.66 9.39
C MET A 1 19.27 27.77 9.09
N GLY A 2 18.46 27.40 10.09
CA GLY A 2 17.31 26.51 9.92
C GLY A 2 16.09 27.06 9.13
N LYS A 3 15.89 28.35 9.06
CA LYS A 3 14.76 28.95 8.32
C LYS A 3 14.93 28.99 6.79
N LYS A 4 16.17 28.90 6.29
CA LYS A 4 16.45 28.92 4.84
C LYS A 4 16.33 27.54 4.18
N ILE A 5 16.49 26.46 4.93
CA ILE A 5 16.40 25.08 4.42
C ILE A 5 14.92 24.66 4.28
N VAL A 6 14.07 25.05 5.22
CA VAL A 6 12.62 24.81 5.13
C VAL A 6 12.00 25.61 3.97
N PHE A 7 12.53 26.78 3.67
CA PHE A 7 12.07 27.60 2.54
C PHE A 7 12.52 27.01 1.18
N LEU A 8 13.65 26.32 1.14
CA LEU A 8 14.16 25.66 -0.07
C LEU A 8 13.37 24.38 -0.41
N LEU A 9 12.93 23.63 0.58
CA LEU A 9 12.02 22.47 0.41
C LEU A 9 10.59 22.90 0.06
N ALA A 10 10.12 24.03 0.59
CA ALA A 10 8.83 24.61 0.24
C ALA A 10 8.87 25.29 -1.15
N SER A 11 9.98 25.88 -1.55
CA SER A 11 10.09 26.56 -2.85
C SER A 11 10.20 25.59 -4.03
N PHE A 12 10.60 24.33 -3.82
CA PHE A 12 10.58 23.33 -4.88
C PHE A 12 9.16 22.87 -5.26
N PHE A 13 8.20 23.06 -4.34
CA PHE A 13 6.76 22.83 -4.58
C PHE A 13 6.02 24.06 -5.11
N PHE A 14 6.61 25.25 -5.10
CA PHE A 14 5.91 26.50 -5.39
C PHE A 14 6.22 27.15 -6.73
N VAL A 15 7.10 26.62 -7.55
CA VAL A 15 7.34 27.22 -8.86
C VAL A 15 6.67 26.38 -9.92
N TRP A 16 5.52 26.87 -10.38
CA TRP A 16 5.02 26.80 -11.75
C TRP A 16 3.52 27.11 -11.84
N VAL A 17 3.21 28.37 -11.85
CA VAL A 17 1.98 28.85 -12.47
C VAL A 17 2.36 29.40 -13.83
N ALA A 18 2.21 28.61 -14.87
CA ALA A 18 2.13 29.10 -16.23
C ALA A 18 0.73 28.78 -16.75
N ASN A 19 -0.04 29.82 -17.06
CA ASN A 19 -1.37 29.73 -17.63
C ASN A 19 -1.27 29.23 -19.09
N GLY A 20 -1.38 27.94 -19.33
CA GLY A 20 -1.84 27.44 -20.61
C GLY A 20 -3.36 27.59 -20.65
N GLN A 21 -3.88 28.26 -21.65
CA GLN A 21 -5.33 28.43 -21.82
C GLN A 21 -5.96 27.10 -22.27
N ASN A 22 -6.35 26.27 -21.32
CA ASN A 22 -7.18 25.11 -21.60
C ASN A 22 -8.60 25.55 -21.95
N THR A 23 -9.22 24.86 -22.89
CA THR A 23 -10.65 25.00 -23.17
C THR A 23 -11.40 24.37 -22.01
N ILE A 24 -12.07 25.17 -21.21
CA ILE A 24 -12.95 24.69 -20.14
C ILE A 24 -14.37 24.69 -20.67
N ILE A 25 -15.05 23.55 -20.58
CA ILE A 25 -16.43 23.39 -21.00
C ILE A 25 -17.21 22.99 -19.76
N LYS A 26 -18.12 23.84 -19.36
CA LYS A 26 -18.98 23.62 -18.20
C LYS A 26 -20.39 24.11 -18.52
N GLY A 27 -21.33 23.61 -17.78
CA GLY A 27 -22.71 24.04 -17.96
C GLY A 27 -23.73 23.09 -17.39
N ILE A 28 -24.93 23.21 -17.91
CA ILE A 28 -26.07 22.40 -17.49
C ILE A 28 -26.82 21.90 -18.71
N VAL A 29 -27.34 20.69 -18.64
CA VAL A 29 -28.18 20.09 -19.65
C VAL A 29 -29.59 19.94 -19.08
N THR A 30 -30.59 20.46 -19.83
CA THR A 30 -31.99 20.41 -19.45
C THR A 30 -32.84 19.86 -20.60
N ASP A 31 -34.00 19.33 -20.27
CA ASP A 31 -35.05 19.01 -21.22
C ASP A 31 -35.67 20.31 -21.80
N SER A 32 -35.86 20.39 -23.12
CA SER A 32 -36.38 21.61 -23.80
C SER A 32 -37.85 21.88 -23.51
N ILE A 33 -38.62 20.85 -23.13
CA ILE A 33 -40.07 20.95 -22.90
C ILE A 33 -40.37 21.15 -21.43
N THR A 34 -39.74 20.33 -20.56
CA THR A 34 -40.04 20.34 -19.13
C THR A 34 -39.15 21.29 -18.33
N GLY A 35 -37.98 21.70 -18.89
CA GLY A 35 -36.97 22.49 -18.18
C GLY A 35 -36.21 21.67 -17.11
N GLU A 36 -36.50 20.37 -16.99
CA GLU A 36 -35.82 19.52 -16.00
C GLU A 36 -34.36 19.27 -16.37
N ARG A 37 -33.52 19.17 -15.35
CA ARG A 37 -32.09 18.88 -15.49
C ARG A 37 -31.88 17.42 -15.86
N LEU A 38 -31.14 17.15 -16.92
CA LEU A 38 -30.90 15.81 -17.42
C LEU A 38 -29.58 15.23 -16.87
N PRO A 39 -29.66 14.25 -15.97
CA PRO A 39 -28.48 13.59 -15.46
C PRO A 39 -27.89 12.61 -16.49
N TYR A 40 -26.57 12.45 -16.42
CA TYR A 40 -25.80 11.44 -17.18
C TYR A 40 -25.87 11.57 -18.71
N VAL A 41 -26.14 12.77 -19.22
CA VAL A 41 -26.05 13.09 -20.66
C VAL A 41 -24.59 12.98 -21.09
N SER A 42 -24.32 12.28 -22.16
CA SER A 42 -23.00 12.14 -22.77
C SER A 42 -22.65 13.39 -23.56
N LEU A 43 -21.55 14.04 -23.27
CA LEU A 43 -20.96 15.15 -24.02
C LEU A 43 -19.56 14.72 -24.46
N LYS A 44 -19.32 14.61 -25.78
CA LYS A 44 -18.02 14.23 -26.35
C LYS A 44 -17.71 15.02 -27.62
N PHE A 45 -16.46 15.24 -27.91
CA PHE A 45 -16.06 15.81 -29.19
C PHE A 45 -16.15 14.75 -30.30
N GLU A 46 -16.72 15.17 -31.44
CA GLU A 46 -16.94 14.30 -32.59
C GLU A 46 -15.70 13.56 -33.03
N GLY A 47 -15.80 12.25 -33.17
CA GLY A 47 -14.69 11.37 -33.54
C GLY A 47 -13.59 11.23 -32.47
N THR A 48 -13.88 11.56 -31.19
CA THR A 48 -12.93 11.42 -30.08
C THR A 48 -13.59 10.76 -28.87
N THR A 49 -12.77 10.31 -27.92
CA THR A 49 -13.20 9.86 -26.59
C THR A 49 -13.16 10.96 -25.54
N ILE A 50 -12.90 12.24 -25.96
CA ILE A 50 -12.78 13.39 -25.06
C ILE A 50 -14.17 13.93 -24.77
N GLY A 51 -14.58 13.90 -23.51
CA GLY A 51 -15.87 14.37 -23.08
C GLY A 51 -16.11 14.16 -21.60
N ALA A 52 -17.36 14.37 -21.20
CA ALA A 52 -17.84 14.10 -19.84
C ALA A 52 -19.31 13.69 -19.91
N ALA A 53 -19.84 13.13 -18.82
CA ALA A 53 -21.26 13.00 -18.60
C ALA A 53 -21.73 14.05 -17.59
N THR A 54 -23.01 14.45 -17.67
CA THR A 54 -23.62 15.31 -16.63
C THR A 54 -23.71 14.54 -15.31
N ASP A 55 -23.62 15.26 -14.20
CA ASP A 55 -23.85 14.71 -12.86
C ASP A 55 -25.34 14.46 -12.58
N GLY A 56 -25.68 14.02 -11.37
CA GLY A 56 -27.06 13.76 -10.96
C GLY A 56 -27.98 14.99 -11.00
N ASP A 57 -27.41 16.18 -11.02
CA ASP A 57 -28.12 17.47 -11.11
C ASP A 57 -28.03 18.10 -12.50
N GLY A 58 -27.60 17.33 -13.51
CA GLY A 58 -27.52 17.76 -14.90
C GLY A 58 -26.38 18.73 -15.20
N ASN A 59 -25.44 18.98 -14.28
CA ASN A 59 -24.28 19.82 -14.50
C ASN A 59 -23.12 19.01 -15.08
N PHE A 60 -22.29 19.65 -15.88
CA PHE A 60 -21.05 19.07 -16.39
C PHE A 60 -19.91 20.08 -16.32
N SER A 61 -18.70 19.58 -16.17
CA SER A 61 -17.48 20.40 -16.27
C SER A 61 -16.31 19.50 -16.62
N PHE A 62 -15.63 19.81 -17.73
CA PHE A 62 -14.39 19.17 -18.12
C PHE A 62 -13.47 20.16 -18.82
N SER A 63 -12.19 19.84 -18.83
CA SER A 63 -11.15 20.69 -19.43
C SER A 63 -10.39 19.85 -20.46
N THR A 64 -10.09 20.44 -21.59
CA THR A 64 -9.35 19.82 -22.67
C THR A 64 -8.32 20.80 -23.21
N PRO A 65 -7.19 20.35 -23.76
CA PRO A 65 -6.35 21.19 -24.60
C PRO A 65 -7.17 21.78 -25.75
N THR A 66 -6.67 22.83 -26.36
CA THR A 66 -7.35 23.50 -27.47
C THR A 66 -7.72 22.49 -28.58
N ILE A 67 -9.02 22.20 -28.74
CA ILE A 67 -9.54 21.30 -29.78
C ILE A 67 -10.56 22.09 -30.61
N ASP A 68 -10.34 22.18 -31.91
CA ASP A 68 -11.30 22.73 -32.88
C ASP A 68 -12.14 21.59 -33.45
N LYS A 69 -13.06 21.07 -32.64
CA LYS A 69 -14.00 20.01 -32.99
C LYS A 69 -15.39 20.33 -32.44
N ILE A 70 -16.39 19.74 -33.05
CA ILE A 70 -17.80 19.87 -32.68
C ILE A 70 -18.04 19.03 -31.39
N LEU A 71 -18.64 19.64 -30.37
CA LEU A 71 -19.14 18.95 -29.18
C LEU A 71 -20.47 18.27 -29.52
N GLU A 72 -20.52 16.97 -29.49
CA GLU A 72 -21.73 16.17 -29.67
C GLU A 72 -22.31 15.83 -28.28
N ILE A 73 -23.61 16.10 -28.13
CA ILE A 73 -24.38 15.85 -26.91
C ILE A 73 -25.43 14.81 -27.24
N SER A 74 -25.43 13.69 -26.54
CA SER A 74 -26.38 12.61 -26.77
C SER A 74 -26.96 12.09 -25.46
N TYR A 75 -28.27 11.81 -25.49
CA TYR A 75 -28.97 11.19 -24.37
C TYR A 75 -30.10 10.30 -24.91
N LEU A 76 -30.33 9.16 -24.26
CA LEU A 76 -31.36 8.22 -24.71
C LEU A 76 -32.75 8.85 -24.65
N GLY A 77 -33.50 8.76 -25.75
CA GLY A 77 -34.80 9.37 -25.87
C GLY A 77 -34.81 10.86 -26.28
N TYR A 78 -33.65 11.40 -26.65
CA TYR A 78 -33.47 12.78 -27.09
C TYR A 78 -32.73 12.87 -28.42
N ASP A 79 -33.01 13.91 -29.18
CA ASP A 79 -32.27 14.19 -30.42
C ASP A 79 -30.83 14.56 -30.10
N LYS A 80 -29.89 14.02 -30.88
CA LYS A 80 -28.48 14.41 -30.76
C LYS A 80 -28.31 15.87 -31.12
N LYS A 81 -27.56 16.60 -30.24
CA LYS A 81 -27.25 18.01 -30.46
C LYS A 81 -25.77 18.21 -30.66
N GLN A 82 -25.42 19.05 -31.63
CA GLN A 82 -24.03 19.40 -31.92
C GLN A 82 -23.83 20.90 -31.67
N MET A 83 -22.71 21.23 -31.04
CA MET A 83 -22.37 22.63 -30.71
C MET A 83 -20.88 22.91 -30.96
N LYS A 84 -20.57 24.10 -31.49
CA LYS A 84 -19.19 24.58 -31.56
C LYS A 84 -18.78 25.16 -30.22
N VAL A 85 -17.57 24.85 -29.79
CA VAL A 85 -16.94 25.38 -28.58
C VAL A 85 -15.80 26.29 -29.00
N ILE A 86 -15.59 27.36 -28.22
CA ILE A 86 -14.49 28.31 -28.50
C ILE A 86 -13.22 27.77 -27.85
N PRO A 87 -12.20 27.38 -28.64
CA PRO A 87 -10.97 26.86 -28.11
C PRO A 87 -10.21 27.87 -27.24
N GLY A 88 -9.55 27.39 -26.18
CA GLY A 88 -8.72 28.24 -25.32
C GLY A 88 -9.51 29.15 -24.35
N LYS A 89 -10.84 29.05 -24.28
CA LYS A 89 -11.71 29.80 -23.37
C LYS A 89 -12.54 28.93 -22.47
N THR A 90 -13.06 29.52 -21.42
CA THR A 90 -14.12 28.90 -20.61
C THR A 90 -15.46 29.06 -21.34
N ASN A 91 -16.06 27.95 -21.75
CA ASN A 91 -17.40 27.89 -22.33
C ASN A 91 -18.40 27.50 -21.25
N ASP A 92 -19.31 28.35 -20.92
CA ASP A 92 -20.43 28.09 -20.00
C ASP A 92 -21.70 27.87 -20.83
N LEU A 93 -22.13 26.61 -20.90
CA LEU A 93 -23.16 26.16 -21.86
C LEU A 93 -24.46 25.83 -21.12
N LYS A 94 -25.56 26.42 -21.56
CA LYS A 94 -26.90 25.96 -21.21
C LYS A 94 -27.47 25.18 -22.40
N ILE A 95 -27.52 23.87 -22.24
CA ILE A 95 -27.89 22.93 -23.31
C ILE A 95 -29.30 22.45 -23.06
N GLN A 96 -30.16 22.62 -24.04
CA GLN A 96 -31.50 22.05 -24.05
C GLN A 96 -31.57 20.95 -25.09
N LEU A 97 -31.95 19.72 -24.69
CA LEU A 97 -32.19 18.59 -25.58
C LEU A 97 -33.66 18.43 -25.85
N VAL A 98 -33.97 18.12 -27.09
CA VAL A 98 -35.36 17.88 -27.56
C VAL A 98 -35.67 16.40 -27.43
N PRO A 99 -36.75 15.99 -26.72
CA PRO A 99 -37.15 14.61 -26.64
C PRO A 99 -37.47 14.05 -28.04
N ASN A 100 -36.87 12.91 -28.38
CA ASN A 100 -37.14 12.22 -29.67
C ASN A 100 -38.36 11.29 -29.51
N GLY A 101 -39.54 11.84 -29.80
CA GLY A 101 -40.78 11.09 -29.72
C GLY A 101 -40.96 10.16 -30.93
N ILE A 102 -40.76 8.85 -30.76
CA ILE A 102 -41.42 7.87 -31.61
C ILE A 102 -42.89 7.93 -31.30
N MET A 103 -43.70 8.51 -32.23
CA MET A 103 -45.17 8.59 -32.10
C MET A 103 -45.77 7.20 -31.91
N LEU A 104 -46.28 6.91 -30.75
CA LEU A 104 -47.44 6.04 -30.54
C LEU A 104 -48.53 6.89 -29.89
N ASN A 105 -49.71 6.88 -30.51
CA ASN A 105 -50.88 7.67 -30.24
C ASN A 105 -51.14 8.03 -28.74
N GLU A 106 -51.26 9.30 -28.56
CA GLU A 106 -51.97 10.10 -27.57
C GLU A 106 -52.55 9.43 -26.31
N VAL A 107 -51.79 9.49 -25.23
CA VAL A 107 -52.31 9.77 -23.88
C VAL A 107 -51.36 10.78 -23.28
N VAL A 108 -51.85 11.98 -22.99
CA VAL A 108 -51.12 13.03 -22.28
C VAL A 108 -50.92 12.56 -20.81
N VAL A 109 -49.89 11.86 -20.58
CA VAL A 109 -49.37 11.62 -19.22
C VAL A 109 -48.18 12.56 -19.02
N ARG A 110 -48.34 13.54 -18.16
CA ARG A 110 -47.23 14.38 -17.64
C ARG A 110 -46.18 13.44 -17.03
N PRO A 111 -44.92 13.42 -17.49
CA PRO A 111 -43.92 12.56 -16.85
C PRO A 111 -43.64 13.12 -15.46
N GLN A 112 -44.17 12.47 -14.45
CA GLN A 112 -43.60 12.56 -13.10
C GLN A 112 -42.16 12.09 -13.20
N LYS A 113 -41.22 12.74 -12.45
CA LYS A 113 -39.86 12.25 -12.24
C LYS A 113 -39.91 10.78 -11.84
N GLU A 114 -39.74 9.87 -12.78
CA GLU A 114 -39.63 8.46 -12.45
C GLU A 114 -38.33 8.29 -11.66
N LYS A 115 -38.57 8.13 -10.36
CA LYS A 115 -37.48 7.80 -9.44
C LYS A 115 -36.89 6.48 -9.90
N TYR A 116 -35.56 6.39 -10.17
CA TYR A 116 -34.91 5.15 -10.57
C TYR A 116 -35.47 3.97 -9.77
N SER A 117 -36.13 3.05 -10.41
CA SER A 117 -36.67 1.82 -9.82
C SER A 117 -35.75 0.66 -10.14
N LYS A 118 -35.52 -0.20 -9.15
CA LYS A 118 -34.86 -1.49 -9.38
C LYS A 118 -35.82 -2.58 -9.81
N LYS A 119 -37.11 -2.45 -9.41
CA LYS A 119 -38.17 -3.39 -9.79
C LYS A 119 -38.54 -3.11 -11.25
N GLU A 120 -38.65 -4.15 -12.03
CA GLU A 120 -39.03 -4.09 -13.42
C GLU A 120 -38.13 -3.29 -14.38
N ASN A 121 -36.90 -2.95 -13.92
CA ASN A 121 -35.93 -2.25 -14.75
C ASN A 121 -35.23 -3.23 -15.70
N PRO A 122 -35.40 -3.08 -17.05
CA PRO A 122 -34.80 -3.97 -18.04
C PRO A 122 -33.29 -4.07 -17.93
N ALA A 123 -32.59 -2.96 -17.61
CA ALA A 123 -31.16 -2.95 -17.45
C ALA A 123 -30.71 -3.79 -16.23
N VAL A 124 -31.48 -3.77 -15.15
CA VAL A 124 -31.21 -4.60 -13.96
C VAL A 124 -31.45 -6.09 -14.27
N THR A 125 -32.52 -6.41 -15.04
CA THR A 125 -32.76 -7.79 -15.48
C THR A 125 -31.64 -8.27 -16.40
N PHE A 126 -31.22 -7.42 -17.34
CA PHE A 126 -30.11 -7.72 -18.26
C PHE A 126 -28.81 -7.98 -17.54
N VAL A 127 -28.37 -7.09 -16.63
CA VAL A 127 -27.10 -7.28 -15.90
C VAL A 127 -27.13 -8.50 -14.98
N ARG A 128 -28.29 -8.89 -14.45
CA ARG A 128 -28.41 -10.14 -13.67
C ARG A 128 -28.11 -11.38 -14.50
N GLN A 129 -28.47 -11.41 -15.78
CA GLN A 129 -28.09 -12.49 -16.68
C GLN A 129 -26.59 -12.53 -16.94
N VAL A 130 -25.97 -11.34 -17.16
CA VAL A 130 -24.51 -11.23 -17.29
C VAL A 130 -23.81 -11.76 -16.04
N ILE A 131 -24.29 -11.37 -14.84
CA ILE A 131 -23.72 -11.82 -13.56
C ILE A 131 -23.89 -13.33 -13.37
N ALA A 132 -25.04 -13.89 -13.74
CA ALA A 132 -25.31 -15.33 -13.60
C ALA A 132 -24.37 -16.18 -14.48
N LEU A 133 -24.02 -15.69 -15.67
CA LEU A 133 -23.20 -16.42 -16.65
C LEU A 133 -21.69 -16.12 -16.55
N ARG A 134 -21.27 -15.17 -15.72
CA ARG A 134 -19.87 -14.73 -15.66
C ARG A 134 -18.87 -15.84 -15.27
N GLU A 135 -19.30 -16.83 -14.50
CA GLU A 135 -18.44 -17.93 -14.04
C GLU A 135 -18.38 -19.08 -15.03
N SER A 136 -19.41 -19.25 -15.89
CA SER A 136 -19.48 -20.36 -16.87
C SER A 136 -18.42 -20.23 -17.96
N ASN A 137 -18.01 -19.02 -18.32
CA ASN A 137 -17.02 -18.73 -19.35
C ASN A 137 -15.63 -18.36 -18.80
N ASP A 138 -15.36 -18.66 -17.53
CA ASP A 138 -14.07 -18.37 -16.90
C ASP A 138 -12.95 -19.28 -17.46
N PRO A 139 -11.84 -18.75 -17.98
CA PRO A 139 -10.73 -19.55 -18.48
C PRO A 139 -10.10 -20.47 -17.41
N HIS A 140 -10.28 -20.14 -16.12
CA HIS A 140 -9.80 -20.97 -15.02
C HIS A 140 -10.65 -22.22 -14.74
N ASN A 141 -11.73 -22.45 -15.52
CA ASN A 141 -12.48 -23.69 -15.49
C ASN A 141 -11.74 -24.83 -16.21
N HIS A 142 -10.85 -24.51 -17.15
CA HIS A 142 -9.98 -25.47 -17.80
C HIS A 142 -8.89 -25.96 -16.85
N ASP A 143 -8.42 -27.20 -17.08
CA ASP A 143 -7.35 -27.80 -16.26
C ASP A 143 -6.03 -27.06 -16.44
N TYR A 144 -5.78 -26.57 -17.65
CA TYR A 144 -4.62 -25.76 -18.00
C TYR A 144 -5.05 -24.52 -18.78
N PHE A 145 -4.30 -23.44 -18.58
CA PHE A 145 -4.46 -22.20 -19.33
C PHE A 145 -3.11 -21.50 -19.41
N GLN A 146 -2.69 -21.14 -20.60
CA GLN A 146 -1.45 -20.40 -20.84
C GLN A 146 -1.68 -19.23 -21.78
N TYR A 147 -0.86 -18.18 -21.64
CA TYR A 147 -0.86 -17.02 -22.52
C TYR A 147 0.48 -16.28 -22.45
N ASP A 148 0.83 -15.57 -23.51
CA ASP A 148 1.90 -14.56 -23.50
C ASP A 148 1.31 -13.20 -23.15
N ARG A 149 2.06 -12.40 -22.37
CA ARG A 149 1.70 -11.05 -21.98
C ARG A 149 2.85 -10.08 -22.24
N TYR A 150 2.54 -9.05 -23.03
CA TYR A 150 3.36 -7.85 -23.12
C TYR A 150 2.79 -6.79 -22.18
N GLU A 151 3.64 -6.24 -21.30
CA GLU A 151 3.29 -5.16 -20.38
C GLU A 151 4.16 -3.93 -20.67
N LYS A 152 3.53 -2.77 -20.80
CA LYS A 152 4.21 -1.48 -20.86
C LYS A 152 3.67 -0.56 -19.79
N MET A 153 4.57 -0.03 -18.96
CA MET A 153 4.28 1.02 -17.99
C MET A 153 4.99 2.31 -18.37
N VAL A 154 4.25 3.43 -18.26
CA VAL A 154 4.80 4.78 -18.50
C VAL A 154 4.43 5.67 -17.32
N PHE A 155 5.41 6.39 -16.81
CA PHE A 155 5.22 7.50 -15.87
C PHE A 155 5.70 8.78 -16.52
N ALA A 156 4.86 9.83 -16.45
CA ALA A 156 5.13 11.09 -17.09
C ALA A 156 4.67 12.27 -16.23
N MET A 157 5.28 13.41 -16.43
CA MET A 157 4.69 14.68 -15.99
C MET A 157 3.51 14.99 -16.90
N ASN A 158 2.35 15.24 -16.31
CA ASN A 158 1.09 15.49 -17.04
C ASN A 158 1.03 16.95 -17.52
N GLU A 159 0.37 17.19 -18.67
CA GLU A 159 0.15 18.53 -19.23
C GLU A 159 1.46 19.36 -19.29
N TYR A 160 2.55 18.72 -19.71
CA TYR A 160 3.84 19.37 -19.74
C TYR A 160 3.94 20.32 -20.93
N GLU A 161 4.24 21.59 -20.65
CA GLU A 161 4.50 22.63 -21.64
C GLU A 161 5.93 23.14 -21.50
N PRO A 162 6.74 23.10 -22.57
CA PRO A 162 8.06 23.71 -22.57
C PRO A 162 7.98 25.20 -22.25
N LYS A 163 8.85 25.70 -21.39
CA LYS A 163 8.90 27.12 -21.08
C LYS A 163 9.46 27.91 -22.27
N PRO A 164 8.87 29.06 -22.60
CA PRO A 164 9.44 29.96 -23.56
C PRO A 164 10.81 30.46 -23.07
N LYS A 165 11.76 30.60 -24.00
CA LYS A 165 13.12 31.10 -23.72
C LYS A 165 13.03 32.49 -23.09
N LYS A 166 13.55 32.68 -21.87
CA LYS A 166 13.68 34.01 -21.27
C LYS A 166 14.87 34.76 -21.91
N ASN A 167 14.59 35.91 -22.50
CA ASN A 167 15.62 36.79 -23.12
C ASN A 167 16.52 36.11 -24.16
N GLY A 168 16.01 35.14 -24.94
CA GLY A 168 16.75 34.46 -25.99
C GLY A 168 17.87 33.53 -25.53
N LYS A 169 18.16 33.42 -24.24
CA LYS A 169 19.18 32.50 -23.69
C LYS A 169 18.57 31.14 -23.38
N PRO A 170 19.23 30.03 -23.75
CA PRO A 170 18.76 28.69 -23.43
C PRO A 170 18.74 28.45 -21.90
N GLY A 171 17.62 27.98 -21.37
CA GLY A 171 17.50 27.55 -19.99
C GLY A 171 18.16 26.19 -19.76
N LYS A 172 18.54 25.90 -18.51
CA LYS A 172 19.19 24.63 -18.14
C LYS A 172 18.35 23.38 -18.46
N PHE A 173 17.05 23.53 -18.71
CA PHE A 173 16.08 22.44 -18.93
C PHE A 173 15.32 22.57 -20.26
N ASP A 174 15.77 23.44 -21.18
CA ASP A 174 15.10 23.62 -22.49
C ASP A 174 15.09 22.35 -23.33
N PHE A 175 16.09 21.48 -23.13
CA PHE A 175 16.17 20.18 -23.80
C PHE A 175 15.01 19.24 -23.48
N LEU A 176 14.24 19.49 -22.42
CA LEU A 176 13.08 18.67 -22.08
C LEU A 176 12.00 18.71 -23.17
N ALA A 177 11.95 19.78 -23.96
CA ALA A 177 11.03 19.91 -25.09
C ALA A 177 11.19 18.78 -26.12
N ASP A 178 12.43 18.30 -26.33
CA ASP A 178 12.75 17.24 -27.29
C ASP A 178 12.14 15.85 -26.86
N PHE A 179 11.72 15.71 -25.60
CA PHE A 179 11.24 14.47 -25.02
C PHE A 179 9.74 14.48 -24.71
N VAL A 180 9.05 15.56 -25.08
CA VAL A 180 7.59 15.65 -24.89
C VAL A 180 6.90 14.70 -25.85
N ASP A 181 5.95 13.92 -25.34
CA ASP A 181 5.07 13.06 -26.11
C ASP A 181 3.62 13.55 -26.01
N THR A 182 2.76 13.12 -26.92
CA THR A 182 1.37 13.52 -26.97
C THR A 182 0.49 12.30 -26.96
N LEU A 183 -0.42 12.22 -25.98
CA LEU A 183 -1.42 11.18 -25.88
C LEU A 183 -2.45 11.31 -27.00
N ASP A 184 -3.19 10.23 -27.32
CA ASP A 184 -4.23 10.24 -28.34
C ASP A 184 -5.33 11.26 -28.08
N ILE A 185 -5.53 11.62 -26.80
CA ILE A 185 -6.46 12.68 -26.37
C ILE A 185 -5.88 14.10 -26.54
N GLY A 186 -4.75 14.28 -27.18
CA GLY A 186 -4.11 15.56 -27.41
C GLY A 186 -3.37 16.16 -26.19
N THR A 187 -3.34 15.49 -25.03
CA THR A 187 -2.62 15.97 -23.84
C THR A 187 -1.12 15.70 -23.99
N THR A 188 -0.31 16.72 -23.77
CA THR A 188 1.16 16.61 -23.76
C THR A 188 1.67 16.02 -22.46
N ILE A 189 2.60 15.08 -22.54
CA ILE A 189 3.25 14.47 -21.39
C ILE A 189 4.76 14.48 -21.57
N LEU A 190 5.50 14.55 -20.47
CA LEU A 190 6.94 14.32 -20.45
C LEU A 190 7.21 12.98 -19.75
N PRO A 191 7.48 11.91 -20.50
CA PRO A 191 7.80 10.60 -19.90
C PRO A 191 9.10 10.68 -19.10
N ILE A 192 9.05 10.24 -17.84
CA ILE A 192 10.21 10.23 -16.92
C ILE A 192 10.62 8.82 -16.52
N SER A 193 9.77 7.84 -16.75
CA SER A 193 10.05 6.43 -16.55
C SER A 193 9.23 5.56 -17.49
N GLU A 194 9.85 4.50 -17.98
CA GLU A 194 9.22 3.46 -18.80
C GLU A 194 9.73 2.09 -18.41
N LYS A 195 8.81 1.14 -18.43
CA LYS A 195 9.10 -0.27 -18.21
C LYS A 195 8.38 -1.10 -19.24
N GLU A 196 9.09 -2.06 -19.82
CA GLU A 196 8.53 -3.07 -20.73
C GLU A 196 8.85 -4.46 -20.17
N LYS A 197 7.88 -5.35 -20.22
CA LYS A 197 8.02 -6.73 -19.75
C LYS A 197 7.31 -7.67 -20.73
N VAL A 198 7.96 -8.76 -21.08
CA VAL A 198 7.39 -9.88 -21.84
C VAL A 198 7.46 -11.12 -20.99
N GLU A 199 6.33 -11.77 -20.79
CA GLU A 199 6.26 -13.00 -19.99
C GLU A 199 5.25 -14.00 -20.55
N THR A 200 5.46 -15.28 -20.28
CA THR A 200 4.46 -16.34 -20.44
C THR A 200 3.89 -16.73 -19.09
N VAL A 201 2.59 -16.80 -19.00
CA VAL A 201 1.86 -17.19 -17.80
C VAL A 201 1.27 -18.58 -17.99
N TYR A 202 1.52 -19.47 -17.04
CA TYR A 202 0.97 -20.82 -16.99
C TYR A 202 0.06 -20.96 -15.78
N TYR A 203 -1.14 -21.43 -15.99
CA TYR A 203 -2.09 -21.76 -14.95
C TYR A 203 -2.40 -23.26 -15.00
N ARG A 204 -2.51 -23.88 -13.83
CA ARG A 204 -2.99 -25.26 -13.62
C ARG A 204 -4.06 -25.20 -12.52
N LYS A 205 -5.18 -25.90 -12.76
CA LYS A 205 -6.33 -25.93 -11.86
C LYS A 205 -6.07 -26.80 -10.63
N ASP A 206 -5.57 -28.00 -10.83
CA ASP A 206 -5.31 -28.97 -9.74
C ASP A 206 -3.92 -29.60 -9.83
N PRO A 207 -3.09 -29.56 -8.79
CA PRO A 207 -3.18 -28.58 -7.67
C PRO A 207 -3.03 -27.15 -8.20
N LYS A 208 -3.85 -26.24 -7.70
CA LYS A 208 -3.92 -24.84 -8.17
C LYS A 208 -2.55 -24.17 -8.14
N SER A 209 -2.10 -23.73 -9.30
CA SER A 209 -0.80 -23.08 -9.47
C SER A 209 -0.82 -22.08 -10.62
N LYS A 210 -0.26 -20.88 -10.41
CA LYS A 210 -0.03 -19.87 -11.45
C LYS A 210 1.45 -19.54 -11.47
N LYS A 211 2.09 -19.62 -12.63
CA LYS A 211 3.53 -19.39 -12.83
C LYS A 211 3.76 -18.36 -13.90
N HIS A 212 4.68 -17.45 -13.67
CA HIS A 212 5.09 -16.41 -14.59
C HIS A 212 6.53 -16.65 -15.01
N ILE A 213 6.78 -16.77 -16.31
CA ILE A 213 8.13 -16.84 -16.87
C ILE A 213 8.42 -15.53 -17.56
N VAL A 214 9.27 -14.72 -16.95
CA VAL A 214 9.69 -13.44 -17.50
C VAL A 214 10.78 -13.69 -18.54
N LYS A 215 10.46 -13.44 -19.82
CA LYS A 215 11.35 -13.59 -20.98
C LYS A 215 12.17 -12.34 -21.26
N GLY A 216 11.58 -11.16 -21.00
CA GLY A 216 12.22 -9.86 -21.17
C GLY A 216 11.73 -8.86 -20.12
N ASN A 217 12.65 -8.06 -19.58
CA ASN A 217 12.34 -7.00 -18.61
C ASN A 217 13.31 -5.83 -18.81
N LYS A 218 12.80 -4.72 -19.33
CA LYS A 218 13.56 -3.49 -19.60
C LYS A 218 12.93 -2.35 -18.83
N SER A 219 13.74 -1.60 -18.08
CA SER A 219 13.30 -0.41 -17.35
C SER A 219 14.25 0.73 -17.63
N SER A 220 13.72 1.93 -17.80
CA SER A 220 14.51 3.14 -18.04
C SER A 220 13.89 4.34 -17.33
N GLY A 221 14.73 5.29 -16.91
CA GLY A 221 14.27 6.54 -16.28
C GLY A 221 14.48 6.59 -14.79
N VAL A 222 13.59 7.35 -14.12
CA VAL A 222 13.63 7.53 -12.65
C VAL A 222 13.41 6.22 -11.91
N ASP A 223 12.87 5.21 -12.57
CA ASP A 223 12.69 3.86 -12.02
C ASP A 223 14.00 3.22 -11.57
N GLU A 224 15.10 3.47 -12.29
CA GLU A 224 16.41 3.01 -11.85
C GLU A 224 16.80 3.58 -10.49
N ILE A 225 16.25 4.75 -10.14
CA ILE A 225 16.53 5.49 -8.90
C ILE A 225 15.58 5.08 -7.79
N PHE A 226 14.29 4.98 -8.11
CA PHE A 226 13.20 4.77 -7.16
C PHE A 226 12.69 3.32 -7.14
N SER A 227 13.07 2.49 -8.11
CA SER A 227 12.62 1.10 -8.24
C SER A 227 13.02 0.23 -7.04
N ARG A 228 14.06 0.65 -6.33
CA ARG A 228 14.60 -0.11 -5.21
C ARG A 228 13.95 0.19 -3.86
N ASP A 229 13.19 1.30 -3.69
CA ASP A 229 12.86 1.78 -2.34
C ASP A 229 11.45 2.36 -2.11
N GLY A 230 10.44 2.07 -2.90
CA GLY A 230 9.10 2.49 -2.50
C GLY A 230 8.10 2.82 -3.59
N ILE A 231 8.52 3.40 -4.70
CA ILE A 231 7.60 3.78 -5.78
C ILE A 231 7.01 2.54 -6.47
N GLN A 232 7.80 1.48 -6.68
CA GLN A 232 7.28 0.24 -7.28
C GLN A 232 6.13 -0.38 -6.49
N GLN A 233 6.12 -0.25 -5.17
CA GLN A 233 5.01 -0.75 -4.37
C GLN A 233 3.74 0.07 -4.59
N VAL A 234 3.85 1.39 -4.52
CA VAL A 234 2.72 2.28 -4.82
C VAL A 234 2.16 1.95 -6.19
N LEU A 235 3.04 1.74 -7.17
CA LEU A 235 2.68 1.41 -8.54
C LEU A 235 2.04 0.01 -8.66
N SER A 236 2.55 -0.97 -7.95
CA SER A 236 1.98 -2.32 -7.94
C SER A 236 0.59 -2.36 -7.31
N GLU A 237 0.29 -1.47 -6.37
CA GLU A 237 -1.03 -1.35 -5.75
C GLU A 237 -2.01 -0.51 -6.60
N VAL A 238 -1.49 0.47 -7.34
CA VAL A 238 -2.26 1.25 -8.31
C VAL A 238 -2.62 0.42 -9.53
N PHE A 239 -1.65 -0.35 -10.05
CA PHE A 239 -1.76 -1.14 -11.26
C PHE A 239 -1.90 -2.64 -10.96
N ARG A 240 -2.71 -3.01 -9.98
CA ARG A 240 -3.09 -4.41 -9.77
C ARG A 240 -3.82 -4.96 -10.99
N GLU A 241 -3.74 -6.26 -11.19
CA GLU A 241 -4.56 -6.98 -12.15
C GLU A 241 -6.05 -6.73 -11.82
N VAL A 242 -6.77 -6.18 -12.79
CA VAL A 242 -8.20 -5.88 -12.67
C VAL A 242 -8.99 -7.03 -13.26
N ASP A 243 -9.85 -7.63 -12.47
CA ASP A 243 -10.82 -8.64 -12.94
C ASP A 243 -12.22 -8.15 -12.62
N ILE A 244 -12.93 -7.68 -13.66
CA ILE A 244 -14.30 -7.15 -13.52
C ILE A 244 -15.33 -8.23 -13.17
N PHE A 245 -15.00 -9.50 -13.36
CA PHE A 245 -15.89 -10.64 -13.08
C PHE A 245 -15.85 -11.08 -11.62
N GLN A 246 -14.89 -10.57 -10.83
CA GLN A 246 -14.87 -10.73 -9.36
C GLN A 246 -15.88 -9.79 -8.68
N ASN A 247 -16.25 -10.09 -7.45
CA ASN A 247 -17.15 -9.21 -6.69
C ASN A 247 -16.48 -7.89 -6.33
N ASP A 248 -15.19 -7.93 -5.97
CA ASP A 248 -14.40 -6.76 -5.59
C ASP A 248 -13.13 -6.67 -6.41
N ILE A 249 -12.80 -5.47 -6.85
CA ILE A 249 -11.58 -5.12 -7.58
C ILE A 249 -10.63 -4.43 -6.60
N PRO A 250 -9.49 -5.04 -6.24
CA PRO A 250 -8.52 -4.43 -5.33
C PRO A 250 -7.68 -3.39 -6.06
N LEU A 251 -7.82 -2.11 -5.70
CA LEU A 251 -7.05 -0.98 -6.22
C LEU A 251 -6.71 -0.02 -5.07
N PHE A 252 -5.52 0.60 -5.09
CA PHE A 252 -5.12 1.62 -4.11
C PHE A 252 -5.23 1.16 -2.63
N LEU A 253 -4.99 -0.13 -2.35
CA LEU A 253 -5.20 -0.73 -1.03
C LEU A 253 -6.66 -0.71 -0.56
N GLN A 254 -7.61 -0.47 -1.46
CA GLN A 254 -9.06 -0.46 -1.22
C GLN A 254 -9.74 -1.57 -2.03
N ARG A 255 -11.00 -1.82 -1.72
CA ARG A 255 -11.86 -2.75 -2.46
C ARG A 255 -12.95 -1.96 -3.16
N PHE A 256 -12.91 -1.96 -4.48
CA PHE A 256 -13.94 -1.36 -5.33
C PHE A 256 -14.96 -2.42 -5.70
N VAL A 257 -16.23 -2.13 -5.55
CA VAL A 257 -17.29 -3.04 -5.98
C VAL A 257 -17.26 -3.12 -7.50
N SER A 258 -17.21 -4.34 -8.05
CA SER A 258 -17.31 -4.54 -9.50
C SER A 258 -18.75 -4.24 -9.99
N PRO A 259 -18.93 -3.68 -11.20
CA PRO A 259 -20.25 -3.58 -11.81
C PRO A 259 -20.91 -4.96 -12.07
N LEU A 260 -20.12 -6.03 -12.12
CA LEU A 260 -20.60 -7.42 -12.24
C LEU A 260 -20.60 -8.18 -10.91
N SER A 261 -20.48 -7.46 -9.78
CA SER A 261 -20.61 -8.04 -8.44
C SER A 261 -22.00 -8.61 -8.20
N THR A 262 -22.12 -9.66 -7.38
CA THR A 262 -23.43 -10.19 -6.94
C THR A 262 -24.26 -9.14 -6.21
N ILE A 263 -23.62 -8.18 -5.53
CA ILE A 263 -24.29 -7.02 -4.92
C ILE A 263 -24.47 -5.84 -5.88
N GLY A 264 -23.93 -5.95 -7.12
CA GLY A 264 -23.96 -4.90 -8.14
C GLY A 264 -25.35 -4.27 -8.34
N PRO A 265 -26.44 -5.06 -8.52
CA PRO A 265 -27.79 -4.52 -8.69
C PRO A 265 -28.29 -3.70 -7.47
N ASN A 266 -27.67 -3.84 -6.30
CA ASN A 266 -27.96 -3.04 -5.11
C ASN A 266 -27.01 -1.87 -4.90
N TYR A 267 -25.88 -1.88 -5.59
CA TYR A 267 -24.81 -0.90 -5.45
C TYR A 267 -24.80 0.12 -6.58
N TYR A 268 -25.22 -0.28 -7.80
CA TYR A 268 -25.23 0.53 -9.02
C TYR A 268 -26.64 0.73 -9.57
N LYS A 269 -26.82 1.87 -10.26
CA LYS A 269 -27.90 2.11 -11.21
C LYS A 269 -27.40 1.67 -12.59
N TYR A 270 -28.19 0.91 -13.32
CA TYR A 270 -27.86 0.43 -14.66
C TYR A 270 -28.85 1.03 -15.67
N TYR A 271 -28.32 1.32 -16.87
CA TYR A 271 -29.05 1.91 -17.97
C TYR A 271 -28.68 1.21 -19.26
N LEU A 272 -29.68 0.82 -20.02
CA LEU A 272 -29.49 0.40 -21.41
C LEU A 272 -29.40 1.65 -22.29
N MET A 273 -28.21 1.93 -22.84
CA MET A 273 -27.94 3.20 -23.53
C MET A 273 -28.22 3.13 -25.01
N ASP A 274 -27.55 2.23 -25.75
CA ASP A 274 -27.64 2.07 -27.20
C ASP A 274 -27.23 0.65 -27.60
N THR A 275 -27.43 0.33 -28.88
CA THR A 275 -26.93 -0.90 -29.48
C THR A 275 -25.95 -0.55 -30.59
N LEU A 276 -24.73 -1.06 -30.50
CA LEU A 276 -23.64 -0.75 -31.42
C LEU A 276 -22.84 -2.01 -31.79
N ASN A 277 -22.03 -1.89 -32.82
CA ASN A 277 -21.20 -3.00 -33.27
C ASN A 277 -19.80 -2.86 -32.62
N VAL A 278 -19.38 -3.88 -31.85
CA VAL A 278 -18.05 -3.95 -31.24
C VAL A 278 -17.35 -5.19 -31.78
N ASN A 279 -16.21 -5.02 -32.43
CA ASN A 279 -15.44 -6.11 -33.05
C ASN A 279 -16.29 -7.04 -33.95
N GLY A 280 -17.20 -6.47 -34.71
CA GLY A 280 -18.08 -7.24 -35.63
C GLY A 280 -19.31 -7.90 -34.98
N GLN A 281 -19.50 -7.74 -33.66
CA GLN A 281 -20.66 -8.28 -32.95
C GLN A 281 -21.58 -7.18 -32.44
N LYS A 282 -22.90 -7.44 -32.54
CA LYS A 282 -23.94 -6.51 -32.06
C LYS A 282 -23.98 -6.57 -30.52
N CYS A 283 -23.66 -5.44 -29.85
CA CYS A 283 -23.63 -5.33 -28.41
C CYS A 283 -24.58 -4.25 -27.91
N VAL A 284 -25.13 -4.46 -26.73
CA VAL A 284 -25.78 -3.42 -25.90
C VAL A 284 -24.72 -2.66 -25.12
N ASP A 285 -24.79 -1.35 -25.16
CA ASP A 285 -24.09 -0.46 -24.24
C ASP A 285 -24.87 -0.39 -22.91
N LEU A 286 -24.35 -1.06 -21.88
CA LEU A 286 -24.88 -1.05 -20.53
C LEU A 286 -24.10 -0.05 -19.68
N GLY A 287 -24.66 1.17 -19.54
CA GLY A 287 -24.11 2.19 -18.65
C GLY A 287 -24.38 1.88 -17.17
N PHE A 288 -23.45 2.21 -16.30
CA PHE A 288 -23.62 2.03 -14.86
C PHE A 288 -22.98 3.16 -14.05
N VAL A 289 -23.60 3.50 -12.90
CA VAL A 289 -23.13 4.50 -11.94
C VAL A 289 -23.47 4.05 -10.51
N PRO A 290 -22.63 4.26 -9.50
CA PRO A 290 -22.96 3.88 -8.13
C PRO A 290 -24.12 4.76 -7.59
N PHE A 291 -24.92 4.23 -6.67
CA PHE A 291 -25.95 5.01 -5.98
C PHE A 291 -25.37 6.18 -5.19
N ASN A 292 -24.15 6.01 -4.69
CA ASN A 292 -23.39 7.05 -4.02
C ASN A 292 -22.00 7.16 -4.69
N SER A 293 -21.72 8.29 -5.33
CA SER A 293 -20.46 8.55 -6.06
C SER A 293 -19.22 8.66 -5.16
N GLU A 294 -19.40 8.80 -3.86
CA GLU A 294 -18.30 8.92 -2.90
C GLU A 294 -17.77 7.56 -2.41
N THR A 295 -18.52 6.49 -2.66
CA THR A 295 -18.13 5.13 -2.29
C THR A 295 -17.21 4.50 -3.33
N PHE A 296 -16.47 3.45 -2.92
CA PHE A 296 -15.50 2.78 -3.79
C PHE A 296 -16.21 1.92 -4.85
N GLY A 297 -16.61 2.58 -5.92
CA GLY A 297 -17.22 2.00 -7.11
C GLY A 297 -16.77 2.75 -8.36
N PHE A 298 -17.27 2.33 -9.51
CA PHE A 298 -16.94 2.90 -10.81
C PHE A 298 -18.18 3.50 -11.48
N THR A 299 -17.95 4.42 -12.40
CA THR A 299 -18.89 4.75 -13.46
C THR A 299 -18.37 4.20 -14.77
N GLY A 300 -19.24 3.88 -15.73
CA GLY A 300 -18.71 3.39 -17.00
C GLY A 300 -19.72 2.63 -17.84
N HIS A 301 -19.19 1.84 -18.77
CA HIS A 301 -19.93 1.13 -19.80
C HIS A 301 -19.46 -0.32 -19.92
N LEU A 302 -20.40 -1.24 -20.05
CA LEU A 302 -20.16 -2.62 -20.43
C LEU A 302 -20.82 -2.88 -21.79
N TYR A 303 -20.04 -3.34 -22.74
CA TYR A 303 -20.54 -3.70 -24.07
C TYR A 303 -20.79 -5.21 -24.09
N VAL A 304 -22.08 -5.60 -24.06
CA VAL A 304 -22.51 -6.98 -23.87
C VAL A 304 -23.22 -7.47 -25.11
N THR A 305 -22.90 -8.67 -25.61
CA THR A 305 -23.54 -9.24 -26.77
C THR A 305 -25.02 -9.47 -26.55
N LEU A 306 -25.81 -9.28 -27.64
CA LEU A 306 -27.27 -9.51 -27.70
C LEU A 306 -27.63 -10.96 -28.03
N ASP A 307 -26.81 -11.92 -27.58
CA ASP A 307 -27.10 -13.34 -27.72
C ASP A 307 -27.39 -13.97 -26.36
N SER A 308 -27.71 -15.26 -26.34
CA SER A 308 -27.98 -16.01 -25.10
C SER A 308 -26.78 -16.16 -24.18
N THR A 309 -25.59 -15.76 -24.64
CA THR A 309 -24.35 -15.87 -23.86
C THR A 309 -24.10 -14.67 -22.97
N TYR A 310 -24.71 -13.52 -23.22
CA TYR A 310 -24.51 -12.26 -22.49
C TYR A 310 -23.01 -11.95 -22.27
N PHE A 311 -22.24 -12.15 -23.35
CA PHE A 311 -20.77 -12.04 -23.27
C PHE A 311 -20.32 -10.57 -23.23
N VAL A 312 -19.43 -10.23 -22.30
CA VAL A 312 -18.84 -8.89 -22.21
C VAL A 312 -17.68 -8.79 -23.19
N GLN A 313 -17.86 -8.05 -24.28
CA GLN A 313 -16.84 -7.78 -25.30
C GLN A 313 -15.84 -6.72 -24.88
N LYS A 314 -16.33 -5.68 -24.20
CA LYS A 314 -15.52 -4.53 -23.77
C LYS A 314 -16.07 -3.94 -22.47
N ALA A 315 -15.17 -3.50 -21.61
CA ALA A 315 -15.52 -2.76 -20.41
C ALA A 315 -14.71 -1.47 -20.32
N ILE A 316 -15.38 -0.37 -19.96
CA ILE A 316 -14.75 0.91 -19.64
C ILE A 316 -15.21 1.30 -18.25
N LEU A 317 -14.26 1.39 -17.32
CA LEU A 317 -14.51 1.81 -15.92
C LEU A 317 -13.77 3.12 -15.64
N ASN A 318 -14.49 4.07 -15.08
CA ASN A 318 -13.93 5.34 -14.64
C ASN A 318 -14.13 5.50 -13.13
N VAL A 319 -13.13 6.04 -12.45
CA VAL A 319 -13.26 6.41 -11.04
C VAL A 319 -14.01 7.74 -10.95
N PRO A 320 -15.11 7.84 -10.16
CA PRO A 320 -15.86 9.08 -9.96
C PRO A 320 -14.98 10.17 -9.35
N LYS A 321 -15.20 11.45 -9.74
CA LYS A 321 -14.43 12.59 -9.20
C LYS A 321 -14.62 12.78 -7.70
N ASP A 322 -15.82 12.49 -7.19
CA ASP A 322 -16.19 12.72 -5.78
C ASP A 322 -15.78 11.57 -4.86
N ILE A 323 -15.22 10.51 -5.40
CA ILE A 323 -14.78 9.35 -4.61
C ILE A 323 -13.84 9.78 -3.47
N ASN A 324 -13.97 9.13 -2.33
CA ASN A 324 -13.06 9.36 -1.20
C ASN A 324 -11.69 8.71 -1.43
N LEU A 325 -11.03 9.13 -2.51
CA LEU A 325 -9.68 8.71 -2.91
C LEU A 325 -8.79 9.93 -3.03
N ASN A 326 -7.57 9.86 -2.47
CA ASN A 326 -6.63 10.97 -2.53
C ASN A 326 -5.77 10.93 -3.78
N PHE A 327 -5.33 12.11 -4.18
CA PHE A 327 -4.33 12.31 -5.24
C PHE A 327 -4.75 11.84 -6.64
N VAL A 328 -5.78 11.02 -6.79
CA VAL A 328 -6.29 10.55 -8.08
C VAL A 328 -7.32 11.56 -8.58
N SER A 329 -7.02 12.21 -9.70
CA SER A 329 -7.94 13.16 -10.34
C SER A 329 -8.75 12.53 -11.46
N ARG A 330 -8.22 11.51 -12.09
CA ARG A 330 -8.89 10.70 -13.14
C ARG A 330 -8.25 9.33 -13.19
N MET A 331 -9.06 8.31 -13.36
CA MET A 331 -8.61 6.96 -13.68
C MET A 331 -9.58 6.34 -14.65
N THR A 332 -9.05 5.69 -15.68
CA THR A 332 -9.81 4.93 -16.67
C THR A 332 -9.17 3.55 -16.82
N ILE A 333 -10.02 2.53 -16.83
CA ILE A 333 -9.66 1.14 -17.10
C ILE A 333 -10.44 0.72 -18.34
N GLU A 334 -9.74 0.28 -19.38
CA GLU A 334 -10.35 -0.28 -20.58
C GLU A 334 -9.91 -1.73 -20.73
N GLN A 335 -10.87 -2.65 -20.81
CA GLN A 335 -10.62 -4.06 -21.04
C GLN A 335 -11.35 -4.54 -22.27
N ILE A 336 -10.69 -5.33 -23.12
CA ILE A 336 -11.22 -5.95 -24.31
C ILE A 336 -11.10 -7.45 -24.17
N PHE A 337 -12.21 -8.13 -24.39
CA PHE A 337 -12.31 -9.59 -24.29
C PHE A 337 -12.69 -10.19 -25.65
N GLU A 338 -12.32 -11.42 -25.84
CA GLU A 338 -12.68 -12.23 -26.98
C GLU A 338 -13.23 -13.58 -26.51
N ARG A 339 -14.15 -14.16 -27.27
CA ARG A 339 -14.74 -15.44 -26.98
C ARG A 339 -14.11 -16.51 -27.89
N THR A 340 -13.63 -17.59 -27.29
CA THR A 340 -13.15 -18.76 -28.00
C THR A 340 -14.33 -19.57 -28.56
N PRO A 341 -14.10 -20.52 -29.50
CA PRO A 341 -15.16 -21.35 -30.06
C PRO A 341 -15.97 -22.16 -29.03
N ASP A 342 -15.34 -22.54 -27.92
CA ASP A 342 -15.96 -23.25 -26.78
C ASP A 342 -16.61 -22.28 -25.76
N SER A 343 -16.79 -21.01 -26.12
CA SER A 343 -17.39 -19.95 -25.31
C SER A 343 -16.59 -19.52 -24.10
N THR A 344 -15.33 -19.86 -24.01
CA THR A 344 -14.44 -19.38 -22.94
C THR A 344 -14.04 -17.92 -23.18
N ARG A 345 -13.99 -17.12 -22.12
CA ARG A 345 -13.58 -15.72 -22.14
C ARG A 345 -12.06 -15.61 -22.10
N ILE A 346 -11.46 -14.93 -23.05
CA ILE A 346 -10.07 -14.55 -23.03
C ILE A 346 -9.91 -13.03 -23.07
N ILE A 347 -8.98 -12.50 -22.28
CA ILE A 347 -8.63 -11.07 -22.30
C ILE A 347 -7.62 -10.82 -23.43
N LYS A 348 -7.85 -9.78 -24.22
CA LYS A 348 -6.93 -9.33 -25.28
C LYS A 348 -6.14 -8.10 -24.88
N LYS A 349 -6.79 -7.18 -24.17
CA LYS A 349 -6.19 -5.90 -23.77
C LYS A 349 -6.67 -5.48 -22.39
N ASP A 350 -5.76 -4.95 -21.59
CA ASP A 350 -6.05 -4.29 -20.31
C ASP A 350 -5.22 -3.00 -20.25
N ASP A 351 -5.88 -1.86 -20.31
CA ASP A 351 -5.26 -0.53 -20.38
C ASP A 351 -5.75 0.33 -19.21
N ILE A 352 -4.86 0.65 -18.32
CA ILE A 352 -5.15 1.46 -17.13
C ILE A 352 -4.40 2.78 -17.23
N SER A 353 -5.09 3.89 -17.19
CA SER A 353 -4.51 5.23 -17.12
C SER A 353 -4.96 5.98 -15.88
N VAL A 354 -4.03 6.66 -15.23
CA VAL A 354 -4.28 7.39 -13.97
C VAL A 354 -3.59 8.75 -14.01
N ASN A 355 -4.33 9.79 -13.63
CA ASN A 355 -3.78 11.12 -13.42
C ASN A 355 -3.73 11.40 -11.91
N PHE A 356 -2.51 11.65 -11.40
CA PHE A 356 -2.28 12.00 -10.01
C PHE A 356 -2.10 13.51 -9.86
N LYS A 357 -2.81 14.12 -8.92
CA LYS A 357 -2.65 15.55 -8.57
C LYS A 357 -2.57 15.72 -7.05
N LEU A 358 -1.55 16.42 -6.57
CA LEU A 358 -1.45 16.79 -5.15
C LEU A 358 -2.51 17.81 -4.75
N SER A 359 -2.83 18.74 -5.67
CA SER A 359 -3.90 19.74 -5.54
C SER A 359 -4.46 20.08 -6.92
N GLU A 360 -5.64 20.72 -6.94
CA GLU A 360 -6.28 21.18 -8.18
C GLU A 360 -5.40 22.16 -8.99
N LYS A 361 -4.49 22.87 -8.31
CA LYS A 361 -3.59 23.86 -8.94
C LYS A 361 -2.35 23.24 -9.59
N THR A 362 -2.08 21.93 -9.41
CA THR A 362 -0.91 21.26 -9.97
C THR A 362 -1.27 20.52 -11.25
N LYS A 363 -0.37 20.50 -12.24
CA LYS A 363 -0.53 19.70 -13.47
C LYS A 363 -0.48 18.18 -13.17
N GLY A 364 0.32 17.78 -12.18
CA GLY A 364 0.36 16.42 -11.66
C GLY A 364 1.19 15.45 -12.49
N MET A 365 0.94 14.17 -12.27
CA MET A 365 1.63 13.04 -12.91
C MET A 365 0.63 12.19 -13.67
N TYR A 366 1.04 11.68 -14.82
CA TYR A 366 0.34 10.68 -15.59
C TYR A 366 1.01 9.33 -15.44
N ALA A 367 0.22 8.27 -15.27
CA ALA A 367 0.72 6.91 -15.30
C ALA A 367 -0.21 6.04 -16.15
N ARG A 368 0.37 5.13 -16.96
CA ARG A 368 -0.37 4.17 -17.77
C ARG A 368 0.27 2.80 -17.68
N ARG A 369 -0.54 1.76 -17.57
CA ARG A 369 -0.15 0.38 -17.79
C ARG A 369 -0.99 -0.20 -18.91
N LEU A 370 -0.33 -0.65 -19.94
CA LEU A 370 -0.92 -1.37 -21.05
C LEU A 370 -0.46 -2.83 -21.01
N ASN A 371 -1.40 -3.76 -20.91
CA ASN A 371 -1.17 -5.18 -21.12
C ASN A 371 -1.84 -5.63 -22.41
N VAL A 372 -1.12 -6.37 -23.24
CA VAL A 372 -1.64 -7.04 -24.43
C VAL A 372 -1.35 -8.52 -24.30
N TYR A 373 -2.37 -9.33 -24.55
CA TYR A 373 -2.35 -10.78 -24.35
C TYR A 373 -2.43 -11.50 -25.69
N SER A 374 -1.60 -12.50 -25.88
CA SER A 374 -1.51 -13.30 -27.11
C SER A 374 -1.21 -14.76 -26.82
N ASN A 375 -1.23 -15.61 -27.86
CA ASN A 375 -0.85 -17.03 -27.80
C ASN A 375 -1.55 -17.81 -26.67
N GLN A 376 -2.87 -17.58 -26.53
CA GLN A 376 -3.66 -18.24 -25.49
C GLN A 376 -3.96 -19.68 -25.89
N SER A 377 -3.76 -20.62 -24.96
CA SER A 377 -4.01 -22.05 -25.15
C SER A 377 -4.53 -22.68 -23.88
N PHE A 378 -5.39 -23.68 -24.00
CA PHE A 378 -5.91 -24.52 -22.92
C PHE A 378 -5.34 -25.93 -22.96
N GLU A 379 -4.37 -26.20 -23.85
CA GLU A 379 -3.72 -27.48 -23.98
C GLU A 379 -2.85 -27.80 -22.77
N GLU A 380 -2.71 -29.09 -22.49
CA GLU A 380 -1.81 -29.58 -21.45
C GLU A 380 -0.36 -29.20 -21.79
N PRO A 381 0.40 -28.62 -20.86
CA PRO A 381 1.80 -28.30 -21.07
C PRO A 381 2.63 -29.54 -21.39
N ASN A 382 3.56 -29.42 -22.34
CA ASN A 382 4.49 -30.51 -22.63
C ASN A 382 5.41 -30.83 -21.41
N ALA A 383 6.16 -31.91 -21.47
CA ALA A 383 6.97 -32.42 -20.35
C ALA A 383 8.00 -31.40 -19.83
N GLU A 384 8.54 -30.53 -20.69
CA GLU A 384 9.46 -29.47 -20.32
C GLU A 384 8.74 -28.33 -19.61
N GLN A 385 7.61 -27.88 -20.14
CA GLN A 385 6.75 -26.85 -19.57
C GLN A 385 6.16 -27.30 -18.22
N ALA A 386 5.80 -28.58 -18.07
CA ALA A 386 5.27 -29.14 -16.83
C ALA A 386 6.28 -29.05 -15.66
N GLN A 387 7.61 -29.03 -15.94
CA GLN A 387 8.63 -28.87 -14.92
C GLN A 387 8.55 -27.49 -14.21
N ILE A 388 7.97 -26.49 -14.86
CA ILE A 388 7.77 -25.15 -14.30
C ILE A 388 6.93 -25.20 -13.02
N PHE A 389 5.93 -26.08 -12.97
CA PHE A 389 5.08 -26.25 -11.80
C PHE A 389 5.78 -26.91 -10.60
N LYS A 390 6.95 -27.56 -10.81
CA LYS A 390 7.76 -28.11 -9.72
C LYS A 390 8.52 -27.02 -8.96
N SER A 391 8.78 -25.87 -9.57
CA SER A 391 9.41 -24.74 -8.90
C SER A 391 8.53 -24.21 -7.77
N GLY A 392 9.08 -23.94 -6.60
CA GLY A 392 8.40 -23.22 -5.51
C GLY A 392 8.11 -21.75 -5.86
N ALA A 393 8.92 -21.14 -6.75
CA ALA A 393 8.80 -19.73 -7.12
C ALA A 393 7.57 -19.48 -8.01
N PRO A 394 6.73 -18.47 -7.71
CA PRO A 394 5.62 -18.08 -8.58
C PRO A 394 6.09 -17.33 -9.83
N VAL A 395 7.25 -16.67 -9.76
CA VAL A 395 7.86 -15.93 -10.86
C VAL A 395 9.25 -16.49 -11.12
N ILE A 396 9.52 -16.84 -12.37
CA ILE A 396 10.80 -17.37 -12.85
C ILE A 396 11.34 -16.36 -13.87
N ILE A 397 12.52 -15.84 -13.62
CA ILE A 397 13.16 -14.85 -14.50
C ILE A 397 14.18 -15.61 -15.35
N SER A 398 14.05 -15.55 -16.67
CA SER A 398 14.99 -16.12 -17.62
C SER A 398 16.37 -15.46 -17.47
N LYS A 399 17.44 -16.22 -17.71
CA LYS A 399 18.82 -15.73 -17.52
C LYS A 399 19.11 -14.43 -18.30
N ASP A 400 18.55 -14.31 -19.50
CA ASP A 400 18.78 -13.18 -20.41
C ASP A 400 17.67 -12.13 -20.36
N ALA A 401 16.69 -12.24 -19.44
CA ALA A 401 15.53 -11.37 -19.37
C ALA A 401 15.85 -9.87 -19.29
N TYR A 402 16.97 -9.52 -18.67
CA TYR A 402 17.42 -8.12 -18.53
C TYR A 402 18.39 -7.66 -19.64
N ARG A 403 18.74 -8.56 -20.58
CA ARG A 403 19.75 -8.31 -21.63
C ARG A 403 19.22 -8.62 -23.02
N GLN A 404 17.92 -8.61 -23.20
CA GLN A 404 17.29 -8.89 -24.48
C GLN A 404 17.70 -7.84 -25.54
N PRO A 405 18.06 -8.27 -26.76
CA PRO A 405 18.43 -7.36 -27.84
C PRO A 405 17.21 -6.57 -28.34
N ASP A 406 17.45 -5.49 -29.10
CA ASP A 406 16.39 -4.62 -29.60
C ASP A 406 15.43 -5.37 -30.55
N ASP A 407 15.91 -6.35 -31.32
CA ASP A 407 15.07 -7.18 -32.20
C ASP A 407 14.02 -7.97 -31.42
N PHE A 408 14.36 -8.45 -30.20
CA PHE A 408 13.39 -9.09 -29.30
C PHE A 408 12.24 -8.14 -28.96
N TRP A 409 12.56 -6.88 -28.66
CA TRP A 409 11.55 -5.88 -28.30
C TRP A 409 10.70 -5.47 -29.49
N ILE A 410 11.31 -5.34 -30.68
CA ILE A 410 10.59 -5.03 -31.92
C ILE A 410 9.58 -6.12 -32.26
N SER A 411 9.97 -7.39 -32.14
CA SER A 411 9.10 -8.54 -32.48
C SER A 411 7.99 -8.79 -31.46
N ASN A 412 8.16 -8.41 -30.20
CA ASN A 412 7.17 -8.64 -29.13
C ASN A 412 6.32 -7.39 -28.80
N ARG A 413 6.65 -6.20 -29.34
CA ARG A 413 5.93 -4.97 -29.05
C ARG A 413 4.69 -4.86 -29.95
N PRO A 414 3.48 -4.83 -29.35
CA PRO A 414 2.24 -4.63 -30.09
C PRO A 414 2.14 -3.19 -30.63
N GLU A 415 1.33 -3.01 -31.65
CA GLU A 415 1.17 -1.74 -32.37
C GLU A 415 0.72 -0.59 -31.44
N GLU A 416 -0.18 -0.88 -30.49
CA GLU A 416 -0.69 0.06 -29.50
C GLU A 416 0.37 0.55 -28.50
N ALA A 417 1.51 -0.12 -28.43
CA ALA A 417 2.62 0.24 -27.55
C ALA A 417 3.71 1.09 -28.25
N ILE A 418 3.57 1.32 -29.57
CA ILE A 418 4.54 2.11 -30.36
C ILE A 418 4.45 3.58 -29.96
N LYS A 419 5.60 4.21 -29.75
CA LYS A 419 5.70 5.62 -29.37
C LYS A 419 5.57 6.55 -30.55
N LYS A 420 5.00 7.73 -30.34
CA LYS A 420 5.02 8.84 -31.31
C LYS A 420 6.37 9.58 -31.30
N ASN A 421 6.99 9.75 -30.11
CA ASN A 421 8.31 10.37 -29.98
C ASN A 421 9.41 9.30 -29.96
N PRO A 422 10.39 9.32 -30.89
CA PRO A 422 11.48 8.34 -30.94
C PRO A 422 12.54 8.52 -29.84
N ASN A 423 12.52 9.63 -29.09
CA ASN A 423 13.47 9.87 -28.03
C ASN A 423 13.16 9.03 -26.79
N SER A 424 14.17 8.30 -26.32
CA SER A 424 14.02 7.41 -25.17
C SER A 424 14.15 8.15 -23.84
N VAL A 425 13.46 7.65 -22.82
CA VAL A 425 13.60 8.13 -21.44
C VAL A 425 15.02 7.96 -20.92
N GLU A 426 15.75 6.95 -21.40
CA GLU A 426 17.16 6.73 -21.08
C GLU A 426 18.03 7.92 -21.51
N LYS A 427 17.88 8.42 -22.75
CA LYS A 427 18.57 9.62 -23.23
C LYS A 427 18.21 10.87 -22.42
N LEU A 428 16.94 10.99 -22.01
CA LEU A 428 16.47 12.06 -21.13
C LEU A 428 17.22 12.04 -19.78
N MET A 429 17.34 10.87 -19.17
CA MET A 429 17.99 10.72 -17.87
C MET A 429 19.48 11.06 -17.91
N VAL A 430 20.18 10.67 -18.97
CA VAL A 430 21.59 11.06 -19.17
C VAL A 430 21.74 12.59 -19.20
N LYS A 431 20.86 13.29 -19.94
CA LYS A 431 20.86 14.76 -20.01
C LYS A 431 20.47 15.38 -18.64
N LEU A 432 19.46 14.85 -17.93
CA LEU A 432 19.04 15.35 -16.61
C LEU A 432 20.15 15.21 -15.56
N ARG A 433 20.83 14.06 -15.52
CA ARG A 433 21.93 13.81 -14.57
C ARG A 433 23.16 14.67 -14.83
N SER A 434 23.32 15.24 -16.03
CA SER A 434 24.34 16.24 -16.32
C SER A 434 24.06 17.60 -15.68
N VAL A 435 22.83 17.87 -15.24
CA VAL A 435 22.42 19.13 -14.58
C VAL A 435 22.68 19.03 -13.07
N PRO A 436 23.60 19.82 -12.47
CA PRO A 436 24.01 19.67 -11.07
C PRO A 436 22.85 19.76 -10.05
N VAL A 437 21.89 20.65 -10.29
CA VAL A 437 20.72 20.81 -9.40
C VAL A 437 19.88 19.54 -9.40
N PHE A 438 19.64 18.93 -10.54
CA PHE A 438 18.88 17.68 -10.62
C PHE A 438 19.60 16.56 -9.87
N TYR A 439 20.90 16.42 -10.09
CA TYR A 439 21.72 15.41 -9.44
C TYR A 439 21.71 15.52 -7.90
N VAL A 440 21.83 16.74 -7.35
CA VAL A 440 21.79 16.96 -5.89
C VAL A 440 20.40 16.64 -5.34
N THR A 441 19.33 17.06 -6.04
CA THR A 441 17.96 16.80 -5.64
C THR A 441 17.66 15.29 -5.63
N GLU A 442 18.08 14.59 -6.68
CA GLU A 442 17.98 13.14 -6.79
C GLU A 442 18.61 12.46 -5.58
N LYS A 443 19.82 12.83 -5.20
CA LYS A 443 20.50 12.28 -4.02
C LYS A 443 19.76 12.55 -2.72
N VAL A 444 19.29 13.76 -2.50
CA VAL A 444 18.55 14.14 -1.29
C VAL A 444 17.26 13.31 -1.20
N VAL A 445 16.49 13.24 -2.29
CA VAL A 445 15.24 12.48 -2.31
C VAL A 445 15.51 10.99 -2.08
N THR A 446 16.50 10.41 -2.76
CA THR A 446 16.87 9.00 -2.57
C THR A 446 17.28 8.71 -1.13
N THR A 447 18.08 9.60 -0.50
CA THR A 447 18.48 9.45 0.90
C THR A 447 17.29 9.54 1.86
N LEU A 448 16.35 10.45 1.61
CA LEU A 448 15.13 10.59 2.43
C LEU A 448 14.21 9.37 2.31
N VAL A 449 14.09 8.79 1.12
CA VAL A 449 13.24 7.62 0.86
C VAL A 449 13.89 6.33 1.38
N SER A 450 15.18 6.11 1.08
CA SER A 450 15.90 4.89 1.50
C SER A 450 16.26 4.90 2.98
N GLY A 451 16.43 6.07 3.56
CA GLY A 451 16.99 6.26 4.91
C GLY A 451 18.51 6.03 4.98
N TYR A 452 19.19 5.81 3.84
CA TYR A 452 20.62 5.51 3.78
C TYR A 452 21.35 6.43 2.80
N ILE A 453 22.61 6.75 3.11
CA ILE A 453 23.51 7.52 2.26
C ILE A 453 24.47 6.56 1.57
N PRO A 454 24.37 6.39 0.24
CA PRO A 454 25.28 5.54 -0.49
C PRO A 454 26.69 6.19 -0.58
N THR A 455 27.74 5.35 -0.54
CA THR A 455 29.13 5.80 -0.66
C THR A 455 29.58 5.97 -2.11
N ASN A 456 28.87 5.40 -3.06
CA ASN A 456 29.14 5.54 -4.49
C ASN A 456 27.88 5.99 -5.26
N LYS A 457 28.09 6.69 -6.36
CA LYS A 457 27.04 7.16 -7.26
C LYS A 457 26.42 6.02 -8.06
N ASP A 458 27.25 5.09 -8.50
CA ASP A 458 26.83 3.90 -9.22
C ASP A 458 26.37 2.82 -8.22
N PRO A 459 25.11 2.39 -8.29
CA PRO A 459 24.60 1.30 -7.43
C PRO A 459 25.41 0.01 -7.53
N ALA A 460 25.96 -0.30 -8.70
CA ALA A 460 26.80 -1.49 -8.91
C ALA A 460 28.17 -1.40 -8.21
N MET A 461 28.62 -0.19 -7.93
CA MET A 461 29.88 0.10 -7.23
C MET A 461 29.66 0.53 -5.76
N ASN A 462 28.43 0.66 -5.32
CA ASN A 462 28.10 1.11 -3.97
C ASN A 462 28.28 -0.04 -2.96
N LYS A 463 29.45 -0.14 -2.37
CA LYS A 463 29.84 -1.25 -1.46
C LYS A 463 29.36 -1.07 -0.03
N PHE A 464 29.07 0.16 0.41
CA PHE A 464 28.68 0.49 1.77
C PHE A 464 27.70 1.66 1.79
N GLU A 465 26.76 1.63 2.76
CA GLU A 465 25.77 2.68 2.98
C GLU A 465 25.75 3.11 4.45
N PHE A 466 25.78 4.44 4.70
CA PHE A 466 25.61 4.99 6.03
C PHE A 466 24.13 5.12 6.38
N GLY A 467 23.73 4.74 7.60
CA GLY A 467 22.35 4.88 8.05
C GLY A 467 21.96 3.84 9.13
N PRO A 468 20.68 3.72 9.44
CA PRO A 468 19.57 4.53 8.95
C PRO A 468 19.55 5.97 9.52
N MET A 469 19.29 6.95 8.67
CA MET A 469 19.37 8.37 9.00
C MET A 469 18.37 8.84 10.05
N ASN A 470 17.19 8.23 10.10
CA ASN A 470 16.15 8.52 11.10
C ASN A 470 16.52 8.08 12.52
N SER A 471 17.61 7.34 12.67
CA SER A 471 18.13 6.86 13.96
C SER A 471 19.44 7.55 14.39
N THR A 472 19.91 8.51 13.59
CA THR A 472 21.19 9.21 13.87
C THR A 472 21.10 10.06 15.14
N ILE A 473 19.96 10.69 15.38
CA ILE A 473 19.70 11.50 16.58
C ILE A 473 18.39 11.02 17.20
N SER A 474 18.46 10.66 18.47
CA SER A 474 17.29 10.30 19.28
C SER A 474 17.50 10.73 20.72
N GLY A 475 16.59 10.42 21.63
CA GLY A 475 16.75 10.78 23.03
C GLY A 475 15.85 9.99 23.96
N SER A 476 16.31 9.88 25.21
CA SER A 476 15.53 9.27 26.29
C SER A 476 15.86 9.95 27.65
N ALA A 477 15.01 9.69 28.65
CA ALA A 477 15.26 10.22 29.99
C ALA A 477 16.57 9.69 30.61
N ILE A 478 17.02 8.50 30.19
CA ILE A 478 18.26 7.88 30.70
C ILE A 478 19.49 8.37 29.93
N GLU A 479 19.39 8.36 28.57
CA GLU A 479 20.56 8.67 27.73
C GLU A 479 20.77 10.17 27.47
N GLY A 480 19.73 10.99 27.71
CA GLY A 480 19.73 12.37 27.24
C GLY A 480 19.60 12.43 25.74
N ALA A 481 20.43 13.21 25.05
CA ALA A 481 20.57 13.14 23.59
C ALA A 481 21.47 11.93 23.25
N ARG A 482 21.01 11.13 22.26
CA ARG A 482 21.73 9.98 21.74
C ARG A 482 22.14 10.25 20.30
N PHE A 483 23.42 10.17 20.03
CA PHE A 483 24.03 10.28 18.72
C PHE A 483 24.46 8.90 18.25
N ARG A 484 24.06 8.51 17.04
CA ARG A 484 24.35 7.21 16.46
C ARG A 484 24.94 7.36 15.06
N VAL A 485 26.00 6.62 14.80
CA VAL A 485 26.62 6.46 13.48
C VAL A 485 26.69 4.96 13.18
N GLY A 486 26.25 4.58 12.02
CA GLY A 486 26.25 3.18 11.59
C GLY A 486 26.08 3.03 10.09
N GLY A 487 26.05 1.78 9.63
CA GLY A 487 25.86 1.49 8.24
C GLY A 487 25.86 0.00 7.94
N THR A 488 25.71 -0.32 6.67
CA THR A 488 25.60 -1.70 6.16
C THR A 488 26.34 -1.87 4.85
N THR A 489 26.88 -3.06 4.61
CA THR A 489 27.44 -3.43 3.31
C THR A 489 26.32 -3.82 2.34
N THR A 490 26.61 -3.77 1.05
CA THR A 490 25.69 -4.10 -0.03
C THR A 490 26.13 -5.32 -0.84
N PRO A 491 25.29 -5.90 -1.69
CA PRO A 491 25.68 -6.98 -2.60
C PRO A 491 26.82 -6.62 -3.56
N ALA A 492 27.06 -5.32 -3.81
CA ALA A 492 28.20 -4.86 -4.61
C ALA A 492 29.56 -5.08 -3.94
N LEU A 493 29.60 -5.19 -2.60
CA LEU A 493 30.82 -5.60 -1.89
C LEU A 493 31.00 -7.11 -1.96
N ASN A 494 29.99 -7.86 -1.56
CA ASN A 494 29.98 -9.31 -1.57
C ASN A 494 28.53 -9.81 -1.59
N LYS A 495 28.25 -10.89 -2.32
CA LYS A 495 26.91 -11.44 -2.50
C LYS A 495 26.49 -12.39 -1.36
N ASN A 496 27.46 -12.86 -0.58
CA ASN A 496 27.27 -13.85 0.48
C ASN A 496 27.69 -13.35 1.88
N TRP A 497 28.48 -12.29 1.99
CA TRP A 497 28.92 -11.76 3.27
C TRP A 497 28.43 -10.34 3.47
N PHE A 498 27.62 -10.13 4.50
CA PHE A 498 27.08 -8.82 4.85
C PHE A 498 27.49 -8.44 6.27
N PHE A 499 27.93 -7.20 6.40
CA PHE A 499 28.30 -6.59 7.68
C PHE A 499 27.38 -5.40 7.94
N ASP A 500 26.91 -5.29 9.16
CA ASP A 500 26.09 -4.18 9.65
C ASP A 500 26.54 -3.82 11.05
N GLY A 501 26.43 -2.56 11.41
CA GLY A 501 26.75 -2.17 12.75
C GLY A 501 26.59 -0.68 13.01
N TYR A 502 26.66 -0.33 14.29
CA TYR A 502 26.65 1.06 14.73
C TYR A 502 27.41 1.26 16.03
N MET A 503 27.79 2.52 16.26
CA MET A 503 28.18 3.07 17.55
C MET A 503 27.21 4.19 17.94
N ALA A 504 26.86 4.29 19.21
CA ALA A 504 26.00 5.33 19.74
C ALA A 504 26.50 5.81 21.13
N TYR A 505 26.35 7.10 21.38
CA TYR A 505 26.73 7.74 22.64
C TYR A 505 25.55 8.54 23.17
N GLY A 506 25.24 8.37 24.45
CA GLY A 506 24.25 9.14 25.20
C GLY A 506 24.90 10.20 26.05
N THR A 507 24.38 11.41 25.99
CA THR A 507 25.01 12.59 26.71
C THR A 507 24.76 12.60 28.20
N ARG A 508 23.78 11.86 28.72
CA ARG A 508 23.45 11.82 30.15
C ARG A 508 24.07 10.61 30.85
N ASP A 509 23.97 9.45 30.22
CA ASP A 509 24.50 8.20 30.77
C ASP A 509 25.98 8.00 30.45
N GLU A 510 26.56 8.84 29.57
CA GLU A 510 27.98 8.87 29.17
C GLU A 510 28.52 7.52 28.74
N LYS A 511 27.64 6.64 28.21
CA LYS A 511 27.99 5.28 27.79
C LYS A 511 28.07 5.17 26.28
N LEU A 512 29.11 4.47 25.82
CA LEU A 512 29.23 4.01 24.45
C LEU A 512 28.45 2.71 24.30
N LYS A 513 27.52 2.70 23.36
CA LYS A 513 26.73 1.54 22.92
C LYS A 513 27.17 1.16 21.52
N TYR A 514 27.04 -0.11 21.19
CA TYR A 514 27.47 -0.62 19.90
C TYR A 514 26.68 -1.86 19.49
N ASN A 515 26.68 -2.12 18.20
CA ASN A 515 26.17 -3.33 17.57
C ASN A 515 27.10 -3.69 16.42
N ALA A 516 27.41 -4.97 16.28
CA ALA A 516 28.14 -5.54 15.17
C ALA A 516 27.42 -6.83 14.74
N LEU A 517 27.15 -6.93 13.46
CA LEU A 517 26.40 -8.02 12.87
C LEU A 517 27.09 -8.53 11.59
N VAL A 518 27.19 -9.84 11.48
CA VAL A 518 27.65 -10.55 10.29
C VAL A 518 26.55 -11.50 9.85
N GLU A 519 26.19 -11.46 8.57
CA GLU A 519 25.20 -12.37 7.98
C GLU A 519 25.79 -13.08 6.76
N TYR A 520 25.57 -14.38 6.69
CA TYR A 520 25.92 -15.24 5.56
C TYR A 520 24.65 -15.89 4.99
N PRO A 521 24.10 -15.38 3.88
CA PRO A 521 23.04 -16.07 3.14
C PRO A 521 23.64 -17.23 2.34
N PHE A 522 22.98 -18.38 2.41
CA PHE A 522 23.34 -19.57 1.61
C PHE A 522 22.94 -19.40 0.13
N ASN A 523 22.02 -18.44 -0.17
CA ASN A 523 21.66 -18.03 -1.51
C ASN A 523 22.36 -16.71 -1.84
N GLU A 524 23.04 -16.62 -2.99
CA GLU A 524 23.62 -15.35 -3.44
C GLU A 524 22.57 -14.24 -3.51
N ARG A 525 22.89 -13.09 -2.92
CA ARG A 525 22.07 -11.87 -3.02
C ARG A 525 22.46 -11.10 -4.28
N LYS A 526 21.48 -10.75 -5.11
CA LYS A 526 21.72 -10.08 -6.40
C LYS A 526 21.60 -8.56 -6.26
N GLU A 527 20.52 -8.10 -5.64
CA GLU A 527 20.19 -6.67 -5.56
C GLU A 527 20.04 -6.17 -4.12
N TYR A 528 19.51 -7.00 -3.21
CA TYR A 528 19.16 -6.59 -1.86
C TYR A 528 19.77 -7.50 -0.80
N ARG A 529 20.12 -6.93 0.35
CA ARG A 529 20.64 -7.70 1.48
C ARG A 529 19.63 -8.74 1.99
N LYS A 530 18.35 -8.38 2.14
CA LYS A 530 17.27 -9.27 2.59
C LYS A 530 16.41 -9.79 1.44
N GLU A 531 17.04 -10.12 0.33
CA GLU A 531 16.36 -10.64 -0.85
C GLU A 531 15.73 -12.01 -0.55
N PHE A 532 14.51 -12.19 -1.02
CA PHE A 532 13.75 -13.43 -0.87
C PHE A 532 14.08 -14.44 -1.99
N PRO A 533 14.12 -15.76 -1.74
CA PRO A 533 13.86 -16.47 -0.49
C PRO A 533 14.97 -16.30 0.55
N ILE A 534 14.62 -16.39 1.84
CA ILE A 534 15.58 -16.25 2.92
C ILE A 534 16.10 -17.63 3.31
N ASN A 535 17.42 -17.76 3.35
CA ASN A 535 18.14 -18.88 3.93
C ASN A 535 19.51 -18.35 4.35
N SER A 536 19.65 -18.01 5.63
CA SER A 536 20.86 -17.34 6.12
C SER A 536 21.17 -17.67 7.58
N ILE A 537 22.43 -17.53 7.93
CA ILE A 537 22.92 -17.56 9.30
C ILE A 537 23.45 -16.17 9.65
N ARG A 538 23.13 -15.67 10.85
CA ARG A 538 23.50 -14.35 11.34
C ARG A 538 24.11 -14.46 12.73
N LEU A 539 25.25 -13.81 12.92
CA LEU A 539 25.88 -13.58 14.21
C LEU A 539 25.82 -12.10 14.56
N GLU A 540 25.32 -11.79 15.74
CA GLU A 540 25.17 -10.41 16.21
C GLU A 540 25.75 -10.29 17.64
N TYR A 541 26.51 -9.22 17.86
CA TYR A 541 26.99 -8.86 19.19
C TYR A 541 26.66 -7.41 19.48
N MET A 542 25.97 -7.15 20.61
CA MET A 542 25.52 -5.82 20.96
C MET A 542 25.69 -5.51 22.45
N TYR A 543 25.89 -4.21 22.74
CA TYR A 543 25.70 -3.61 24.03
C TYR A 543 24.86 -2.34 23.87
N ASP A 544 23.64 -2.35 24.41
CA ASP A 544 22.74 -1.23 24.25
C ASP A 544 21.68 -1.19 25.37
N ILE A 545 20.88 -0.12 25.39
CA ILE A 545 19.74 0.02 26.28
C ILE A 545 18.58 -0.87 25.84
N ASN A 546 17.97 -1.57 26.78
CA ASN A 546 16.77 -2.39 26.59
C ASN A 546 15.58 -1.74 27.31
N LYS A 547 14.57 -1.27 26.58
CA LYS A 547 13.37 -0.63 27.10
C LYS A 547 12.33 -1.69 27.44
N LEU A 548 12.07 -1.89 28.72
CA LEU A 548 11.17 -2.92 29.22
C LEU A 548 9.70 -2.55 28.94
N GLY A 549 8.96 -3.47 28.33
CA GLY A 549 7.56 -3.26 27.97
C GLY A 549 7.32 -2.19 26.88
N GLN A 550 8.28 -1.99 25.96
CA GLN A 550 8.20 -1.00 24.88
C GLN A 550 8.78 -1.55 23.56
N GLN A 551 8.43 -2.74 23.20
CA GLN A 551 8.82 -3.32 21.91
C GLN A 551 7.75 -3.01 20.85
N TYR A 552 8.12 -2.31 19.78
CA TYR A 552 7.22 -1.92 18.70
C TYR A 552 7.47 -2.77 17.45
N MET A 553 6.40 -3.11 16.75
CA MET A 553 6.45 -4.06 15.63
C MET A 553 7.24 -3.53 14.42
N TYR A 554 7.03 -2.27 14.05
CA TYR A 554 7.55 -1.72 12.80
C TYR A 554 8.48 -0.51 12.96
N THR A 555 8.79 -0.14 14.19
CA THR A 555 9.53 1.09 14.45
C THR A 555 10.74 0.81 15.33
N SER A 556 11.91 1.25 14.89
CA SER A 556 13.14 1.19 15.72
C SER A 556 12.99 2.03 16.98
N LYS A 557 13.54 1.56 18.09
CA LYS A 557 13.62 2.29 19.35
C LYS A 557 14.31 3.66 19.24
N ASP A 558 15.19 3.80 18.25
CA ASP A 558 16.02 5.00 18.03
C ASP A 558 15.37 6.00 17.07
N ASN A 559 14.12 5.77 16.66
CA ASN A 559 13.40 6.70 15.79
C ASN A 559 13.18 8.05 16.50
N VAL A 560 13.54 9.14 15.83
CA VAL A 560 13.44 10.51 16.37
C VAL A 560 12.02 10.89 16.80
N LEU A 561 11.00 10.43 16.10
CA LEU A 561 9.59 10.70 16.43
C LEU A 561 9.16 10.01 17.73
N LEU A 562 9.75 8.85 18.06
CA LEU A 562 9.51 8.17 19.32
C LEU A 562 10.23 8.81 20.51
N SER A 563 11.13 9.75 20.26
CA SER A 563 11.82 10.51 21.31
C SER A 563 10.92 11.61 21.91
N ILE A 564 9.85 12.00 21.19
CA ILE A 564 8.81 12.92 21.70
C ILE A 564 7.82 12.09 22.52
N ARG A 565 7.88 12.22 23.86
CA ARG A 565 7.14 11.35 24.78
C ARG A 565 6.22 12.13 25.71
N ARG A 566 5.12 11.46 26.08
CA ARG A 566 4.13 11.96 27.04
C ARG A 566 4.60 11.88 28.51
N GLN A 567 5.55 10.98 28.79
CA GLN A 567 6.09 10.73 30.12
C GLN A 567 7.60 10.44 30.05
N LYS A 568 8.29 10.61 31.17
CA LYS A 568 9.69 10.19 31.30
C LYS A 568 9.79 8.68 31.17
N ASP A 569 10.61 8.24 30.23
CA ASP A 569 10.88 6.83 29.96
C ASP A 569 12.12 6.40 30.71
N THR A 570 11.91 5.81 31.87
CA THR A 570 12.97 5.37 32.77
C THR A 570 13.03 3.84 32.90
N ARG A 571 12.00 3.11 32.42
CA ARG A 571 11.90 1.65 32.55
C ARG A 571 12.80 0.94 31.54
N ALA A 572 14.09 0.93 31.80
CA ALA A 572 15.07 0.29 30.94
C ALA A 572 16.25 -0.29 31.71
N THR A 573 16.87 -1.28 31.11
CA THR A 573 18.08 -1.95 31.56
C THR A 573 19.18 -1.78 30.49
N TYR A 574 20.45 -2.14 30.79
CA TYR A 574 21.47 -2.29 29.77
C TYR A 574 21.60 -3.77 29.41
N LEU A 575 21.67 -4.04 28.13
CA LEU A 575 21.73 -5.41 27.59
C LEU A 575 23.04 -5.60 26.82
N ARG A 576 23.84 -6.59 27.24
CA ARG A 576 24.92 -7.16 26.43
C ARG A 576 24.44 -8.49 25.88
N GLN A 577 24.51 -8.70 24.58
CA GLN A 577 23.98 -9.90 23.94
C GLN A 577 24.86 -10.37 22.79
N ALA A 578 25.12 -11.66 22.75
CA ALA A 578 25.60 -12.39 21.59
C ALA A 578 24.47 -13.29 21.08
N GLU A 579 24.14 -13.21 19.79
CA GLU A 579 23.04 -13.93 19.20
C GLU A 579 23.45 -14.59 17.89
N LEU A 580 23.19 -15.89 17.77
CA LEU A 580 23.31 -16.66 16.53
C LEU A 580 21.92 -17.03 16.06
N THR A 581 21.55 -16.57 14.87
CA THR A 581 20.23 -16.82 14.27
C THR A 581 20.37 -17.55 12.95
N TYR A 582 19.69 -18.69 12.78
CA TYR A 582 19.42 -19.30 11.49
C TYR A 582 18.01 -18.93 11.05
N SER A 583 17.87 -18.40 9.84
CA SER A 583 16.60 -17.95 9.26
C SER A 583 16.33 -18.68 7.94
N TYR A 584 15.11 -19.20 7.79
CA TYR A 584 14.65 -19.86 6.58
C TYR A 584 13.22 -19.44 6.27
N GLU A 585 12.97 -18.93 5.04
CA GLU A 585 11.65 -18.55 4.55
C GLU A 585 11.54 -18.84 3.06
N GLN A 586 10.45 -19.52 2.66
CA GLN A 586 10.22 -20.02 1.33
C GLN A 586 8.87 -19.54 0.75
N TYR A 587 8.67 -19.81 -0.54
CA TYR A 587 7.47 -19.41 -1.30
C TYR A 587 6.16 -20.03 -0.82
N ASN A 588 6.21 -21.12 -0.05
CA ASN A 588 5.03 -21.75 0.54
C ASN A 588 4.40 -20.93 1.70
N GLY A 589 5.05 -19.84 2.10
CA GLY A 589 4.63 -18.98 3.20
C GLY A 589 5.09 -19.46 4.58
N LEU A 590 5.90 -20.52 4.63
CA LEU A 590 6.49 -21.02 5.87
C LEU A 590 7.84 -20.34 6.11
N ALA A 591 8.01 -19.77 7.30
CA ALA A 591 9.26 -19.24 7.79
C ALA A 591 9.56 -19.79 9.18
N TYR A 592 10.82 -20.12 9.45
CA TYR A 592 11.26 -20.50 10.78
C TYR A 592 12.63 -19.88 11.10
N ASN A 593 12.82 -19.58 12.39
CA ASN A 593 14.09 -19.14 12.93
C ASN A 593 14.47 -20.01 14.11
N ALA A 594 15.75 -20.40 14.16
CA ALA A 594 16.38 -20.97 15.34
C ALA A 594 17.40 -19.97 15.86
N ILE A 595 17.23 -19.54 17.10
CA ILE A 595 18.00 -18.45 17.70
C ILE A 595 18.64 -18.96 18.96
N VAL A 596 19.98 -18.91 19.04
CA VAL A 596 20.75 -19.15 20.26
C VAL A 596 21.28 -17.81 20.71
N ARG A 597 20.94 -17.39 21.92
CA ARG A 597 21.44 -16.12 22.47
C ARG A 597 22.01 -16.31 23.87
N ASN A 598 23.14 -15.66 24.09
CA ASN A 598 23.71 -15.44 25.42
C ASN A 598 23.59 -13.97 25.74
N ARG A 599 22.86 -13.63 26.79
CA ARG A 599 22.64 -12.24 27.21
C ARG A 599 22.94 -12.03 28.67
N ARG A 600 23.48 -10.82 28.94
CA ARG A 600 23.64 -10.29 30.29
C ARG A 600 22.86 -8.99 30.39
N GLU A 601 21.96 -8.94 31.35
CA GLU A 601 21.09 -7.78 31.55
C GLU A 601 21.46 -7.12 32.88
N TYR A 602 21.73 -5.80 32.82
CA TYR A 602 22.20 -5.01 33.95
C TYR A 602 21.09 -4.13 34.51
N ALA A 603 20.94 -4.13 35.83
CA ALA A 603 20.04 -3.22 36.53
C ALA A 603 20.41 -1.75 36.30
N THR A 604 19.38 -0.88 36.38
CA THR A 604 19.53 0.57 36.43
C THR A 604 18.88 1.09 37.70
N GLU A 605 19.12 2.37 38.05
CA GLU A 605 18.45 3.03 39.17
C GLU A 605 16.92 3.02 39.09
N TYR A 606 16.35 2.82 37.89
CA TYR A 606 14.91 2.81 37.65
C TYR A 606 14.31 1.40 37.39
N ALA A 607 15.16 0.43 37.12
CA ALA A 607 14.79 -0.99 36.94
C ALA A 607 15.74 -1.83 37.78
N VAL A 608 15.55 -1.77 39.12
CA VAL A 608 16.38 -2.44 40.11
C VAL A 608 16.07 -3.94 40.19
N PHE A 609 17.07 -4.74 40.51
CA PHE A 609 16.95 -6.19 40.69
C PHE A 609 17.09 -6.55 42.18
N ASP A 610 16.13 -6.11 43.00
CA ASP A 610 16.04 -6.43 44.43
C ASP A 610 15.58 -7.86 44.63
N ARG A 611 16.52 -8.77 44.88
CA ARG A 611 16.27 -10.22 44.99
C ARG A 611 15.87 -10.59 46.39
N ILE A 612 14.82 -11.39 46.50
CA ILE A 612 14.41 -12.05 47.76
C ILE A 612 15.29 -13.29 47.98
N ASN A 613 15.98 -13.37 49.09
CA ASN A 613 16.80 -14.50 49.47
C ASN A 613 15.97 -15.54 50.26
N ALA A 614 16.53 -16.75 50.45
CA ALA A 614 15.88 -17.83 51.18
C ALA A 614 15.56 -17.51 52.66
N ASP A 615 16.35 -16.63 53.26
CA ASP A 615 16.14 -16.11 54.63
C ASP A 615 15.17 -14.92 54.70
N GLY A 616 14.59 -14.51 53.59
CA GLY A 616 13.66 -13.38 53.50
C GLY A 616 14.37 -12.02 53.38
N THR A 617 15.70 -11.96 53.40
CA THR A 617 16.45 -10.71 53.19
C THR A 617 16.44 -10.29 51.73
N ILE A 618 16.66 -9.01 51.46
CA ILE A 618 16.72 -8.46 50.10
C ILE A 618 18.17 -8.15 49.77
N SER A 619 18.63 -8.62 48.60
CA SER A 619 19.94 -8.32 48.05
C SER A 619 19.84 -7.61 46.71
N ASP A 620 20.67 -6.56 46.51
CA ASP A 620 20.76 -5.87 45.21
C ASP A 620 21.59 -6.72 44.20
N VAL A 621 20.97 -7.15 43.15
CA VAL A 621 21.61 -7.92 42.06
C VAL A 621 21.92 -6.98 40.90
N LYS A 622 23.21 -6.83 40.57
CA LYS A 622 23.64 -5.89 39.52
C LYS A 622 23.30 -6.38 38.10
N HIS A 623 23.30 -7.69 37.90
CA HIS A 623 22.99 -8.30 36.60
C HIS A 623 22.57 -9.76 36.74
N TYR A 624 21.90 -10.28 35.70
CA TYR A 624 21.72 -11.71 35.53
C TYR A 624 22.12 -12.12 34.10
N ASN A 625 22.45 -13.41 33.93
CA ASN A 625 22.81 -13.99 32.64
C ASN A 625 21.73 -14.97 32.19
N MET A 626 21.52 -15.05 30.89
CA MET A 626 20.67 -16.06 30.27
C MET A 626 21.30 -16.60 28.99
N THR A 627 21.27 -17.92 28.85
CA THR A 627 21.56 -18.58 27.57
C THR A 627 20.30 -19.28 27.12
N GLU A 628 19.75 -18.84 26.02
CA GLU A 628 18.42 -19.19 25.53
C GLU A 628 18.49 -19.80 24.13
N LEU A 629 17.66 -20.81 23.88
CA LEU A 629 17.29 -21.28 22.57
C LEU A 629 15.85 -20.84 22.30
N GLU A 630 15.62 -20.09 21.23
CA GLU A 630 14.30 -19.70 20.79
C GLU A 630 14.01 -20.30 19.41
N LEU A 631 12.87 -20.97 19.28
CA LEU A 631 12.34 -21.50 18.03
C LEU A 631 11.12 -20.67 17.64
N LYS A 632 11.17 -20.06 16.45
CA LYS A 632 10.04 -19.31 15.87
C LYS A 632 9.55 -19.99 14.62
N LEU A 633 8.24 -20.11 14.53
CA LEU A 633 7.54 -20.56 13.34
C LEU A 633 6.55 -19.47 12.92
N ARG A 634 6.56 -19.13 11.64
CA ARG A 634 5.59 -18.21 11.04
C ARG A 634 5.03 -18.84 9.77
N TYR A 635 3.72 -18.78 9.62
CA TYR A 635 3.05 -19.23 8.41
C TYR A 635 2.11 -18.15 7.90
N GLY A 636 2.26 -17.78 6.61
CA GLY A 636 1.46 -16.77 5.95
C GLY A 636 1.39 -17.04 4.45
N LYS A 637 0.48 -17.94 4.04
CA LYS A 637 0.31 -18.29 2.61
C LYS A 637 -0.25 -17.11 1.84
N ASN A 638 0.35 -16.82 0.67
CA ASN A 638 -0.05 -15.74 -0.24
C ASN A 638 0.08 -14.32 0.37
N GLU A 639 0.88 -14.15 1.40
CA GLU A 639 1.18 -12.84 1.96
C GLU A 639 2.00 -12.03 0.95
N LYS A 640 1.67 -10.74 0.84
CA LYS A 640 2.37 -9.80 -0.04
C LYS A 640 3.31 -8.94 0.77
N PHE A 641 4.54 -8.83 0.30
CA PHE A 641 5.59 -8.05 0.94
C PHE A 641 6.10 -6.95 0.03
N TYR A 642 6.48 -5.88 0.66
CA TYR A 642 7.30 -4.84 0.09
C TYR A 642 8.77 -5.13 0.41
N GLN A 643 9.59 -5.20 -0.63
CA GLN A 643 11.02 -5.41 -0.51
C GLN A 643 11.74 -4.07 -0.65
N THR A 644 12.36 -3.59 0.45
CA THR A 644 13.33 -2.49 0.40
C THR A 644 14.75 -3.06 0.30
N ARG A 645 15.75 -2.19 0.20
CA ARG A 645 17.16 -2.60 0.25
C ARG A 645 17.49 -3.42 1.51
N ASN A 646 16.96 -3.00 2.66
CA ASN A 646 17.36 -3.53 3.96
C ASN A 646 16.22 -4.18 4.76
N SER A 647 15.00 -4.16 4.26
CA SER A 647 13.84 -4.73 4.95
C SER A 647 12.82 -5.34 3.99
N ARG A 648 12.05 -6.26 4.52
CA ARG A 648 10.89 -6.85 3.87
C ARG A 648 9.69 -6.64 4.77
N ILE A 649 8.73 -5.83 4.31
CA ILE A 649 7.61 -5.36 5.12
C ILE A 649 6.31 -5.91 4.53
N PRO A 650 5.40 -6.51 5.32
CA PRO A 650 4.09 -6.93 4.83
C PRO A 650 3.26 -5.70 4.39
N ILE A 651 2.59 -5.83 3.25
CA ILE A 651 1.77 -4.74 2.70
C ILE A 651 0.41 -4.68 3.41
N THR A 652 -0.21 -5.83 3.60
CA THR A 652 -1.53 -5.94 4.24
C THR A 652 -1.63 -7.22 5.07
N PHE A 653 -2.61 -7.29 5.95
CA PHE A 653 -2.96 -8.51 6.69
C PHE A 653 -4.01 -9.37 5.96
N ASP A 654 -4.11 -9.28 4.64
CA ASP A 654 -5.07 -10.06 3.85
C ASP A 654 -4.86 -11.57 3.98
N ALA A 655 -3.61 -12.01 4.09
CA ALA A 655 -3.28 -13.37 4.43
C ALA A 655 -3.58 -13.68 5.90
N LEU A 656 -3.97 -14.91 6.21
CA LEU A 656 -4.00 -15.39 7.59
C LEU A 656 -2.56 -15.67 8.02
N ILE A 657 -2.10 -14.95 9.03
CA ILE A 657 -0.75 -15.08 9.59
C ILE A 657 -0.85 -15.80 10.92
N PHE A 658 -0.11 -16.89 11.03
CA PHE A 658 0.08 -17.62 12.27
C PHE A 658 1.52 -17.46 12.73
N ASN A 659 1.73 -17.13 13.99
CA ASN A 659 3.04 -17.03 14.62
C ASN A 659 3.07 -17.96 15.85
N PHE A 660 4.17 -18.67 16.01
CA PHE A 660 4.48 -19.46 17.19
C PHE A 660 5.92 -19.18 17.61
N SER A 661 6.17 -19.05 18.90
CA SER A 661 7.53 -19.03 19.41
C SER A 661 7.61 -19.79 20.73
N HIS A 662 8.72 -20.50 20.92
CA HIS A 662 9.05 -21.14 22.19
C HIS A 662 10.50 -20.84 22.55
N VAL A 663 10.69 -20.26 23.73
CA VAL A 663 11.99 -19.96 24.33
C VAL A 663 12.28 -20.97 25.42
N MET A 664 13.50 -21.48 25.46
CA MET A 664 13.95 -22.38 26.50
C MET A 664 15.38 -22.05 26.97
N ALA A 665 15.62 -22.17 28.28
CA ALA A 665 16.92 -22.07 28.88
C ALA A 665 17.05 -23.02 30.09
N LYS A 666 18.24 -23.51 30.34
CA LYS A 666 18.53 -24.37 31.48
C LYS A 666 19.49 -23.66 32.42
N LYS A 667 19.15 -23.59 33.68
CA LYS A 667 19.99 -23.02 34.75
C LYS A 667 21.38 -23.69 34.73
N ASN A 668 22.42 -22.89 34.94
CA ASN A 668 23.85 -23.27 34.92
C ASN A 668 24.39 -23.68 33.53
N LEU A 669 23.58 -23.89 32.51
CA LEU A 669 24.05 -24.16 31.15
C LEU A 669 24.60 -22.85 30.55
N LEU A 670 25.88 -22.85 30.17
CA LEU A 670 26.60 -21.68 29.63
C LEU A 670 26.38 -20.41 30.46
N GLY A 671 26.30 -20.51 31.78
CA GLY A 671 26.18 -19.43 32.73
C GLY A 671 24.75 -18.88 32.89
N SER A 672 23.71 -19.57 32.41
CA SER A 672 22.31 -19.17 32.61
C SER A 672 21.93 -19.15 34.08
N SER A 673 21.30 -18.08 34.51
CA SER A 673 20.90 -17.90 35.93
C SER A 673 19.60 -18.63 36.29
N TYR A 674 18.76 -18.91 35.33
CA TYR A 674 17.42 -19.47 35.55
C TYR A 674 17.07 -20.59 34.55
N ASP A 675 16.21 -21.52 34.97
CA ASP A 675 15.44 -22.34 34.06
C ASP A 675 14.32 -21.46 33.44
N TYR A 676 14.21 -21.46 32.13
CA TYR A 676 13.23 -20.60 31.46
C TYR A 676 12.52 -21.32 30.34
N HIS A 677 11.19 -21.31 30.38
CA HIS A 677 10.34 -21.79 29.30
C HIS A 677 9.20 -20.80 29.08
N ARG A 678 9.09 -20.29 27.87
CA ARG A 678 8.02 -19.38 27.45
C ARG A 678 7.49 -19.77 26.09
N THR A 679 6.17 -19.81 25.95
CA THR A 679 5.46 -20.07 24.70
C THR A 679 4.62 -18.86 24.34
N ASP A 680 4.70 -18.38 23.11
CA ASP A 680 3.83 -17.34 22.57
C ASP A 680 3.23 -17.82 21.24
N ILE A 681 1.92 -17.51 21.03
CA ILE A 681 1.20 -17.74 19.80
C ILE A 681 0.53 -16.43 19.35
N GLY A 682 0.36 -16.25 18.05
CA GLY A 682 -0.28 -15.06 17.50
C GLY A 682 -0.98 -15.36 16.20
N ILE A 683 -2.11 -14.70 15.99
CA ILE A 683 -2.91 -14.77 14.76
C ILE A 683 -3.21 -13.35 14.31
N GLN A 684 -3.05 -13.11 13.01
CA GLN A 684 -3.34 -11.82 12.38
C GLN A 684 -4.15 -12.06 11.11
N LYS A 685 -5.22 -11.27 10.89
CA LYS A 685 -6.07 -11.37 9.71
C LYS A 685 -6.82 -10.07 9.48
N ARG A 686 -6.94 -9.66 8.21
CA ARG A 686 -7.84 -8.62 7.74
C ARG A 686 -9.10 -9.25 7.18
N PHE A 687 -10.25 -8.71 7.56
CA PHE A 687 -11.54 -9.03 6.97
C PHE A 687 -12.09 -7.80 6.26
N TRP A 688 -12.42 -7.97 4.98
CA TRP A 688 -12.98 -6.91 4.16
C TRP A 688 -14.51 -6.98 4.16
N PHE A 689 -15.14 -5.83 4.26
CA PHE A 689 -16.57 -5.64 4.11
C PHE A 689 -16.87 -4.92 2.78
N SER A 690 -16.20 -5.33 1.71
CA SER A 690 -16.27 -4.69 0.39
C SER A 690 -15.98 -3.17 0.49
N ALA A 691 -16.84 -2.31 -0.09
CA ALA A 691 -16.68 -0.86 0.00
C ALA A 691 -16.87 -0.26 1.40
N PHE A 692 -17.41 -1.03 2.37
CA PHE A 692 -17.62 -0.56 3.75
C PHE A 692 -16.36 -0.61 4.62
N GLY A 693 -15.21 -0.90 4.01
CA GLY A 693 -13.93 -0.91 4.70
C GLY A 693 -13.49 -2.29 5.18
N TYR A 694 -12.65 -2.31 6.20
CA TYR A 694 -12.06 -3.55 6.70
C TYR A 694 -11.75 -3.47 8.19
N ILE A 695 -11.71 -4.64 8.83
CA ILE A 695 -11.22 -4.80 10.20
C ILE A 695 -9.91 -5.58 10.20
N ASP A 696 -8.90 -5.04 10.88
CA ASP A 696 -7.67 -5.73 11.22
C ASP A 696 -7.80 -6.35 12.60
N ILE A 697 -7.56 -7.65 12.70
CA ILE A 697 -7.61 -8.43 13.92
C ILE A 697 -6.21 -8.99 14.20
N ILE A 698 -5.68 -8.66 15.38
CA ILE A 698 -4.43 -9.21 15.90
C ILE A 698 -4.73 -9.78 17.27
N THR A 699 -4.50 -11.08 17.45
CA THR A 699 -4.69 -11.76 18.76
C THR A 699 -3.42 -12.50 19.12
N LYS A 700 -3.00 -12.38 20.37
CA LYS A 700 -1.84 -13.09 20.92
C LYS A 700 -2.16 -13.71 22.25
N ALA A 701 -1.52 -14.82 22.54
CA ALA A 701 -1.53 -15.46 23.84
C ALA A 701 -0.14 -16.01 24.16
N GLY A 702 0.20 -16.05 25.43
CA GLY A 702 1.47 -16.61 25.85
C GLY A 702 1.50 -16.98 27.33
N LYS A 703 2.48 -17.82 27.65
CA LYS A 703 2.69 -18.33 29.01
C LYS A 703 4.17 -18.54 29.31
N VAL A 704 4.58 -18.09 30.49
CA VAL A 704 5.86 -18.42 31.11
C VAL A 704 5.64 -19.58 32.06
N TRP A 705 6.28 -20.71 31.73
CA TRP A 705 6.11 -21.98 32.45
C TRP A 705 7.01 -22.10 33.68
N SER A 706 8.08 -21.32 33.74
CA SER A 706 9.10 -21.37 34.76
C SER A 706 8.86 -20.37 35.89
N LYS A 707 9.51 -20.60 37.05
CA LYS A 707 9.66 -19.61 38.11
C LYS A 707 10.82 -18.69 37.75
N VAL A 708 10.57 -17.40 37.50
CA VAL A 708 11.56 -16.44 37.02
C VAL A 708 11.28 -15.03 37.55
N PRO A 709 12.31 -14.15 37.67
CA PRO A 709 12.12 -12.77 38.06
C PRO A 709 11.43 -11.93 37.00
N TYR A 710 10.90 -10.75 37.40
CA TYR A 710 10.03 -9.92 36.56
C TYR A 710 10.59 -9.53 35.18
N PRO A 711 11.91 -9.34 34.96
CA PRO A 711 12.39 -8.99 33.62
C PRO A 711 12.19 -10.11 32.57
N LEU A 712 11.99 -11.35 33.02
CA LEU A 712 11.71 -12.52 32.18
C LEU A 712 10.22 -12.83 32.06
N LEU A 713 9.37 -12.12 32.82
CA LEU A 713 7.93 -12.25 32.75
C LEU A 713 7.34 -11.49 31.54
N ILE A 714 6.05 -11.54 31.37
CA ILE A 714 5.33 -10.85 30.31
C ILE A 714 5.11 -9.40 30.74
N LEU A 715 5.70 -8.50 29.96
CA LEU A 715 5.60 -7.05 30.11
C LEU A 715 4.86 -6.49 28.90
N PRO A 716 3.58 -6.10 29.03
CA PRO A 716 2.78 -5.59 27.93
C PRO A 716 3.42 -4.33 27.29
N ASN A 717 3.31 -4.19 25.99
CA ASN A 717 3.87 -3.06 25.27
C ASN A 717 3.08 -1.78 25.54
N ALA A 718 3.69 -0.81 26.21
CA ALA A 718 3.15 0.51 26.45
C ALA A 718 3.68 1.52 25.41
N ASN A 719 2.78 2.33 24.87
CA ASN A 719 3.14 3.42 23.95
C ASN A 719 3.31 4.73 24.71
N LEU A 720 4.53 5.12 25.00
CA LEU A 720 4.85 6.38 25.67
C LEU A 720 4.98 7.58 24.71
N SER A 721 4.91 7.38 23.40
CA SER A 721 4.98 8.45 22.41
C SER A 721 3.60 9.05 22.11
N TYR A 722 3.57 10.14 21.37
CA TYR A 722 2.34 10.72 20.83
C TYR A 722 1.91 10.10 19.50
N THR A 723 2.71 9.17 18.95
CA THR A 723 2.38 8.46 17.70
C THR A 723 1.49 7.26 17.97
N ILE A 724 0.68 6.87 16.99
CA ILE A 724 -0.11 5.62 17.05
C ILE A 724 0.85 4.45 16.79
N GLN A 725 0.90 3.49 17.71
CA GLN A 725 1.71 2.28 17.57
C GLN A 725 0.79 1.05 17.55
N PRO A 726 0.89 0.20 16.52
CA PRO A 726 0.20 -1.09 16.52
C PRO A 726 0.66 -1.97 17.68
N GLU A 727 -0.23 -2.78 18.23
CA GLU A 727 0.04 -3.73 19.31
C GLU A 727 0.62 -3.13 20.59
N ALA A 728 0.51 -1.83 20.80
CA ALA A 728 0.94 -1.16 22.01
C ALA A 728 -0.22 -0.38 22.66
N TYR A 729 -0.32 -0.46 23.98
CA TYR A 729 -1.38 0.20 24.75
C TYR A 729 -1.05 1.68 24.94
N THR A 730 -1.99 2.50 24.54
CA THR A 730 -1.79 3.95 24.38
C THR A 730 -1.75 4.71 25.69
N ASN A 731 -2.58 4.31 26.66
CA ASN A 731 -2.72 4.98 27.97
C ASN A 731 -2.15 4.13 29.14
N MET A 732 -1.46 3.04 28.81
CA MET A 732 -0.72 2.21 29.76
C MET A 732 0.67 2.82 30.03
N ASN A 733 1.17 2.70 31.24
CA ASN A 733 2.55 3.03 31.56
C ASN A 733 3.48 1.84 31.29
N ALA A 734 4.75 2.12 31.01
CA ALA A 734 5.74 1.06 30.82
C ALA A 734 5.86 0.23 32.09
N MET A 735 5.80 -1.11 31.98
CA MET A 735 5.82 -2.06 33.09
C MET A 735 4.66 -1.88 34.10
N GLU A 736 3.56 -1.24 33.70
CA GLU A 736 2.42 -1.07 34.61
C GLU A 736 1.83 -2.42 35.04
N PHE A 737 1.76 -3.37 34.11
CA PHE A 737 1.28 -4.72 34.42
C PHE A 737 2.37 -5.76 34.18
N ILE A 738 2.40 -6.75 35.06
CA ILE A 738 3.30 -7.90 34.99
C ILE A 738 2.45 -9.17 35.15
N SER A 739 2.64 -10.12 34.26
CA SER A 739 1.92 -11.40 34.23
C SER A 739 2.84 -12.53 33.77
N ASP A 740 2.48 -13.78 34.02
CA ASP A 740 3.12 -14.95 33.43
C ASP A 740 2.22 -15.71 32.45
N GLU A 741 0.95 -15.27 32.34
CA GLU A 741 0.01 -15.71 31.31
C GLU A 741 -0.71 -14.50 30.75
N TYR A 742 -0.99 -14.50 29.44
CA TYR A 742 -1.78 -13.43 28.83
C TYR A 742 -2.53 -13.87 27.58
N VAL A 743 -3.62 -13.15 27.31
CA VAL A 743 -4.30 -13.08 26.02
C VAL A 743 -4.52 -11.61 25.69
N SER A 744 -4.17 -11.20 24.48
CA SER A 744 -4.35 -9.83 24.00
C SER A 744 -5.08 -9.81 22.68
N TRP A 745 -5.81 -8.72 22.43
CA TRP A 745 -6.47 -8.44 21.16
C TRP A 745 -6.33 -6.98 20.78
N ASP A 746 -6.21 -6.74 19.48
CA ASP A 746 -6.24 -5.44 18.82
C ASP A 746 -7.20 -5.56 17.63
N LEU A 747 -8.34 -4.88 17.72
CA LEU A 747 -9.37 -4.84 16.71
C LEU A 747 -9.44 -3.42 16.17
N THR A 748 -9.03 -3.19 14.94
CA THR A 748 -9.04 -1.86 14.32
C THR A 748 -9.91 -1.88 13.06
N TYR A 749 -11.05 -1.17 13.11
CA TYR A 749 -11.99 -1.04 11.99
C TYR A 749 -11.82 0.28 11.26
N TYR A 750 -11.51 0.20 9.97
CA TYR A 750 -11.39 1.32 9.03
C TYR A 750 -12.64 1.38 8.17
N MET A 751 -13.48 2.39 8.37
CA MET A 751 -14.79 2.48 7.70
C MET A 751 -14.75 3.23 6.36
N ASN A 752 -13.61 3.71 5.91
CA ASN A 752 -13.44 4.37 4.61
C ASN A 752 -14.35 5.58 4.36
N GLY A 753 -14.78 6.29 5.41
CA GLY A 753 -15.63 7.48 5.30
C GLY A 753 -17.14 7.17 5.18
N ASN A 754 -17.58 5.95 5.45
CA ASN A 754 -18.99 5.56 5.28
C ASN A 754 -19.99 6.38 6.10
N LEU A 755 -19.59 6.92 7.25
CA LEU A 755 -20.41 7.81 8.06
C LEU A 755 -20.13 9.29 7.73
N LEU A 756 -18.86 9.71 7.73
CA LEU A 756 -18.48 11.11 7.59
C LEU A 756 -18.79 11.67 6.21
N ASN A 757 -18.70 10.87 5.16
CA ASN A 757 -19.03 11.30 3.80
C ASN A 757 -20.54 11.53 3.57
N ARG A 758 -21.40 11.09 4.50
CA ARG A 758 -22.85 11.41 4.45
C ARG A 758 -23.17 12.81 4.95
N LEU A 759 -22.24 13.47 5.63
CA LEU A 759 -22.41 14.81 6.18
C LEU A 759 -21.95 15.87 5.16
N PRO A 760 -22.84 16.75 4.65
CA PRO A 760 -22.56 17.61 3.48
C PRO A 760 -21.32 18.49 3.58
N LEU A 761 -20.98 18.98 4.77
CA LEU A 761 -19.79 19.81 5.00
C LEU A 761 -18.51 18.96 5.16
N ILE A 762 -18.63 17.84 5.84
CA ILE A 762 -17.48 16.96 6.18
C ILE A 762 -17.02 16.16 4.96
N LYS A 763 -17.93 15.77 4.07
CA LYS A 763 -17.59 15.02 2.85
C LYS A 763 -16.51 15.68 2.00
N LYS A 764 -16.47 17.02 1.94
CA LYS A 764 -15.45 17.76 1.20
C LYS A 764 -14.03 17.57 1.76
N LEU A 765 -13.91 17.21 3.03
CA LEU A 765 -12.64 16.94 3.70
C LEU A 765 -12.11 15.53 3.40
N LYS A 766 -12.95 14.66 2.79
CA LYS A 766 -12.63 13.23 2.55
C LYS A 766 -12.13 12.51 3.81
N ALA A 767 -12.60 12.95 4.99
CA ALA A 767 -12.24 12.37 6.27
C ALA A 767 -12.78 10.93 6.39
N ARG A 768 -12.01 10.07 7.04
CA ARG A 768 -12.36 8.65 7.22
C ARG A 768 -12.31 8.31 8.69
N GLU A 769 -13.37 7.66 9.18
CA GLU A 769 -13.44 7.20 10.56
C GLU A 769 -12.70 5.89 10.78
N VAL A 770 -12.08 5.78 11.95
CA VAL A 770 -11.41 4.58 12.43
C VAL A 770 -11.81 4.31 13.86
N PHE A 771 -12.16 3.07 14.15
CA PHE A 771 -12.49 2.60 15.50
C PHE A 771 -11.49 1.54 15.93
N CYS A 772 -10.97 1.64 17.15
CA CYS A 772 -10.05 0.65 17.67
C CYS A 772 -10.51 0.21 19.04
N PHE A 773 -10.43 -1.11 19.28
CA PHE A 773 -10.68 -1.71 20.58
C PHE A 773 -9.55 -2.68 20.92
N ARG A 774 -8.83 -2.40 22.01
CA ARG A 774 -7.70 -3.20 22.48
C ARG A 774 -7.94 -3.72 23.87
N GLY A 775 -7.47 -4.93 24.14
CA GLY A 775 -7.56 -5.49 25.46
C GLY A 775 -6.41 -6.44 25.78
N LEU A 776 -6.22 -6.63 27.07
CA LEU A 776 -5.24 -7.54 27.66
C LEU A 776 -5.87 -8.20 28.87
N TRP A 777 -6.08 -9.49 28.79
CA TRP A 777 -6.25 -10.33 29.96
C TRP A 777 -4.89 -10.89 30.37
N GLY A 778 -4.61 -10.96 31.64
CA GLY A 778 -3.36 -11.54 32.17
C GLY A 778 -3.53 -12.05 33.57
N HIS A 779 -2.70 -13.01 33.93
CA HIS A 779 -2.66 -13.61 35.25
C HIS A 779 -1.22 -13.76 35.69
N LEU A 780 -0.97 -13.62 36.97
CA LEU A 780 0.31 -13.91 37.60
C LEU A 780 0.12 -15.02 38.61
N THR A 781 0.72 -16.18 38.34
CA THR A 781 0.67 -17.32 39.28
C THR A 781 1.50 -17.03 40.54
N GLU A 782 1.11 -17.68 41.63
CA GLU A 782 1.73 -17.52 42.94
C GLU A 782 3.26 -17.78 42.90
N LYS A 783 3.72 -18.73 42.08
CA LYS A 783 5.14 -19.08 41.96
C LYS A 783 6.00 -17.91 41.45
N ASN A 784 5.42 -16.97 40.65
CA ASN A 784 6.10 -15.82 40.06
C ASN A 784 5.75 -14.50 40.77
N ASN A 785 4.89 -14.55 41.80
CA ASN A 785 4.53 -13.40 42.61
C ASN A 785 5.57 -13.20 43.74
N PRO A 786 6.38 -12.12 43.76
CA PRO A 786 7.37 -11.91 44.79
C PRO A 786 6.79 -11.79 46.19
N LYS A 787 5.51 -11.50 46.34
CA LYS A 787 4.84 -11.45 47.65
C LYS A 787 4.67 -12.84 48.29
N ASN A 788 4.48 -13.86 47.45
CA ASN A 788 4.10 -15.23 47.88
C ASN A 788 5.11 -16.28 47.37
N GLY A 789 5.78 -16.01 46.25
CA GLY A 789 6.65 -16.97 45.56
C GLY A 789 8.06 -17.14 46.18
N GLY A 790 8.44 -16.24 47.09
CA GLY A 790 9.65 -16.38 47.92
C GLY A 790 10.97 -16.27 47.13
N ASP A 791 11.90 -17.08 47.54
CA ASP A 791 13.30 -17.11 47.14
C ASP A 791 13.57 -17.05 45.60
N GLY A 792 14.54 -16.22 45.21
CA GLY A 792 15.05 -16.09 43.84
C GLY A 792 14.31 -15.11 42.94
N LEU A 793 13.17 -14.58 43.38
CA LEU A 793 12.39 -13.56 42.63
C LEU A 793 12.91 -12.15 42.94
N TYR A 794 12.67 -11.22 42.04
CA TYR A 794 12.93 -9.80 42.24
C TYR A 794 11.65 -9.07 42.64
N LEU A 795 11.73 -8.14 43.57
CA LEU A 795 10.63 -7.24 43.90
C LEU A 795 10.18 -6.46 42.66
N PHE A 796 8.87 -6.29 42.53
CA PHE A 796 8.37 -5.47 41.42
C PHE A 796 8.73 -4.00 41.61
N PRO A 797 9.17 -3.33 40.55
CA PRO A 797 9.41 -1.91 40.60
C PRO A 797 8.17 -1.13 41.01
N LYS A 798 8.35 -0.03 41.74
CA LYS A 798 7.24 0.84 42.18
C LYS A 798 6.39 1.26 40.97
N GLY A 799 5.05 1.13 41.06
CA GLY A 799 4.12 1.43 39.98
C GLY A 799 3.87 0.27 39.02
N SER A 800 4.34 -0.94 39.36
CA SER A 800 3.99 -2.18 38.66
C SER A 800 2.93 -2.96 39.45
N TYR A 801 1.94 -3.49 38.77
CA TYR A 801 0.77 -4.16 39.31
C TYR A 801 0.54 -5.51 38.61
N THR A 802 -0.35 -6.30 39.15
CA THR A 802 -0.90 -7.49 38.50
C THR A 802 -2.30 -7.19 37.96
N LEU A 803 -2.68 -7.82 36.88
CA LEU A 803 -4.06 -7.77 36.40
C LEU A 803 -4.98 -8.56 37.35
N GLY A 804 -6.15 -8.01 37.63
CA GLY A 804 -7.19 -8.71 38.36
C GLY A 804 -8.06 -9.60 37.45
N LYS A 805 -9.29 -9.90 37.87
CA LYS A 805 -10.23 -10.71 37.08
C LYS A 805 -10.62 -10.02 35.76
N ALA A 806 -10.73 -8.69 35.75
CA ALA A 806 -11.11 -7.92 34.58
C ALA A 806 -9.90 -7.70 33.67
N PRO A 807 -10.05 -7.80 32.32
CA PRO A 807 -8.99 -7.44 31.37
C PRO A 807 -8.73 -5.92 31.38
N TYR A 808 -7.50 -5.49 31.10
CA TYR A 808 -7.23 -4.12 30.73
C TYR A 808 -7.82 -3.81 29.36
N MET A 809 -8.46 -2.66 29.19
CA MET A 809 -9.13 -2.31 27.93
C MET A 809 -8.96 -0.83 27.57
N GLU A 810 -8.77 -0.58 26.27
CA GLU A 810 -8.78 0.74 25.63
C GLU A 810 -9.72 0.74 24.43
N ALA A 811 -10.43 1.84 24.24
CA ALA A 811 -11.18 2.11 23.03
C ALA A 811 -10.72 3.43 22.43
N SER A 812 -10.72 3.54 21.11
CA SER A 812 -10.44 4.82 20.43
C SER A 812 -11.38 5.07 19.27
N VAL A 813 -11.63 6.35 19.04
CA VAL A 813 -12.25 6.88 17.82
C VAL A 813 -11.26 7.80 17.16
N GLY A 814 -10.98 7.54 15.91
CA GLY A 814 -10.02 8.29 15.11
C GLY A 814 -10.62 8.83 13.83
N VAL A 815 -10.03 9.89 13.35
CA VAL A 815 -10.27 10.46 12.03
C VAL A 815 -8.95 10.43 11.28
N GLU A 816 -8.93 9.73 10.17
CA GLU A 816 -7.79 9.73 9.24
C GLU A 816 -8.10 10.56 8.00
N ASN A 817 -7.07 10.76 7.19
CA ASN A 817 -7.13 11.57 5.98
C ASN A 817 -7.23 13.08 6.21
N ILE A 818 -6.97 13.57 7.40
CA ILE A 818 -6.86 15.00 7.69
C ILE A 818 -5.68 15.55 6.87
N PHE A 819 -5.93 16.56 6.04
CA PHE A 819 -4.96 17.12 5.08
C PHE A 819 -4.31 16.06 4.16
N LYS A 820 -4.99 14.91 3.93
CA LYS A 820 -4.54 13.77 3.09
C LYS A 820 -3.39 12.92 3.66
N PHE A 821 -2.91 13.18 4.87
CA PHE A 821 -1.79 12.44 5.46
C PHE A 821 -1.83 12.26 6.98
N LEU A 822 -2.69 12.99 7.69
CA LEU A 822 -2.71 12.94 9.15
C LEU A 822 -3.89 12.10 9.66
N ARG A 823 -3.64 11.25 10.63
CA ARG A 823 -4.64 10.59 11.45
C ARG A 823 -4.52 11.06 12.89
N VAL A 824 -5.65 11.32 13.53
CA VAL A 824 -5.77 11.71 14.94
C VAL A 824 -6.77 10.78 15.60
N ASP A 825 -6.36 10.14 16.68
CA ASP A 825 -7.19 9.25 17.50
C ASP A 825 -7.38 9.86 18.88
N TYR A 826 -8.58 9.81 19.39
CA TYR A 826 -8.88 10.05 20.79
C TYR A 826 -9.10 8.70 21.46
N VAL A 827 -8.29 8.41 22.50
CA VAL A 827 -8.22 7.10 23.15
C VAL A 827 -8.70 7.19 24.58
N TRP A 828 -9.57 6.28 24.97
CA TRP A 828 -10.06 6.11 26.35
C TRP A 828 -9.51 4.83 26.95
N ARG A 829 -9.00 4.94 28.17
CA ARG A 829 -8.75 3.79 29.05
C ARG A 829 -10.04 3.49 29.80
N LEU A 830 -10.56 2.26 29.66
CA LEU A 830 -11.89 1.91 30.13
C LEU A 830 -11.90 1.48 31.60
N ASN A 831 -10.84 0.82 32.04
CA ASN A 831 -10.72 0.30 33.44
C ASN A 831 -9.31 0.50 34.02
N TYR A 832 -9.07 0.02 35.24
CA TYR A 832 -7.83 0.28 36.02
C TYR A 832 -7.48 1.76 36.11
N ARG A 833 -8.49 2.60 36.31
CA ARG A 833 -8.39 4.07 36.24
C ARG A 833 -7.85 4.73 37.51
N ASN A 834 -7.59 3.95 38.55
CA ASN A 834 -7.20 4.45 39.87
C ASN A 834 -5.70 4.28 40.16
N HIS A 835 -4.89 3.79 39.20
CA HIS A 835 -3.44 3.74 39.37
C HIS A 835 -2.85 5.15 39.35
N PRO A 836 -1.78 5.42 40.12
CA PRO A 836 -1.13 6.71 40.11
C PRO A 836 -0.45 6.99 38.75
N ASP A 837 -0.32 8.26 38.41
CA ASP A 837 0.40 8.75 37.24
C ASP A 837 -0.04 8.17 35.88
N ILE A 838 -1.30 7.73 35.79
CA ILE A 838 -1.87 7.22 34.54
C ILE A 838 -2.62 8.29 33.76
N GLN A 839 -2.69 8.10 32.46
CA GLN A 839 -3.60 8.82 31.59
C GLN A 839 -4.86 7.98 31.36
N THR A 840 -6.03 8.54 31.65
CA THR A 840 -7.31 7.88 31.36
C THR A 840 -7.82 8.20 29.97
N LYS A 841 -7.34 9.28 29.37
CA LYS A 841 -7.69 9.76 28.03
C LYS A 841 -6.42 10.32 27.37
N GLY A 842 -6.34 10.21 26.03
CA GLY A 842 -5.20 10.75 25.32
C GLY A 842 -5.47 10.96 23.83
N ILE A 843 -4.83 11.97 23.26
CA ILE A 843 -4.81 12.19 21.81
C ILE A 843 -3.52 11.60 21.25
N ARG A 844 -3.65 10.86 20.15
CA ARG A 844 -2.51 10.31 19.41
C ARG A 844 -2.65 10.64 17.95
N CYS A 845 -1.53 10.84 17.29
CA CYS A 845 -1.52 11.15 15.87
C CYS A 845 -0.48 10.31 15.14
N THR A 846 -0.69 10.12 13.85
CA THR A 846 0.30 9.50 12.97
C THR A 846 0.21 10.09 11.59
N MET A 847 1.34 10.15 10.89
CA MET A 847 1.38 10.48 9.48
C MET A 847 1.24 9.19 8.66
N ARG A 848 0.24 9.14 7.81
CA ARG A 848 -0.02 8.03 6.90
C ARG A 848 -0.49 8.58 5.57
N LEU A 849 0.32 8.42 4.54
CA LEU A 849 -0.12 8.67 3.17
C LEU A 849 -1.02 7.50 2.74
N SER A 850 -2.26 7.80 2.38
CA SER A 850 -3.22 6.84 1.84
C SER A 850 -3.89 7.42 0.59
N PHE A 851 -4.18 6.54 -0.37
CA PHE A 851 -4.98 6.90 -1.54
C PHE A 851 -6.43 7.11 -1.18
#